data_0cb386cb350f19718d80c6a13424c5d2
#
_entry.id   0cb386cb350f19718d80c6a13424c5d2
#
_cell.length_a   1.000
_cell.length_b   1.000
_cell.length_c   1.000
_cell.angle_alpha   90.00
_cell.angle_beta   90.00
_cell.angle_gamma   90.00
#
_symmetry.space_group_name_H-M   'P 1'
#
loop_
_entity.id
_entity.type
_entity.pdbx_description
1 polymer ?
#
loop_
_entity_poly.entity_id
_entity_poly.type
_entity_poly.pdbx_seq_one_letter_code
_entity_poly.pdbx_strand_id
1 'polypeptide(L)'
;SSGVMSFLKIGDRAAGAIKSGGTTRRAAKMVILDLDHPDIEDFIEWKAIEEDKARALINAGYPSDYNGEAYATVSGQNSNNSVRVPNEFIKALESDGDWELTARTDGSTMKTVKARDLWSKIADAAWRCADPGVQFNTTINEWHTSPAGGQIRASNPCSEYLFLDNTACNLASLNLVKFYDDENQVFDITSYKHALRIWTIVLEISVEMAQFPSKEIAQGSYDYRTLGLGYANLGSLLMRKGIAYDSELGRAIAGALTAMLTGEAYKTSAEMASVVGPFPKYSENKDNMLRVMGNHRKAAYDSNDYVGISHDLLAIDQNLCPDDLLKGAQDSWDGALELGEKYGYRNAQATVLAPTGTIGLLMDCDTTGVEPDFALMKFKKLAGGGYMKIANQSIGPALNALGYTEKETDEIIQYVIGSMSLDGSPFVNRETLKAKGLNEQDIDNIENSLPGAFEIQHAFNVFVVGEETMQRLEISEEEYTSFDFNLLEKLGFTKTEIDKANKFICGTQTIEGAPYLKDEDLSVFDCANKCGKDGERFIHYMGHVRMMAAAQPFISGAISKTVNMPHEATIEDIENCYFESAGLGIKAIAIYRDGSKASQPLSASSDDGESEESDPQVSEIIENESMLMLGNYAPGTSPTKAYAGTTRPRFLLPERREGWTQEARIAGHKVYLRTGEYPDGTLGEVFIDIAKEGATLKGVLGCFAIAVSKGLQYGVPLEEFVDTFTFQTFEPRGMVEGHENIK
;
A
#
# COMPACT_ATOMS: atom_id res chain seq x y z
N SER A 1 -35.91 -5.98 14.19
CA SER A 1 -34.57 -5.43 14.33
C SER A 1 -34.34 -4.40 13.25
N SER A 2 -33.40 -3.50 13.45
CA SER A 2 -33.05 -2.46 12.47
C SER A 2 -32.17 -2.97 11.29
N GLY A 3 -32.03 -4.30 11.13
CA GLY A 3 -31.25 -4.94 10.07
C GLY A 3 -29.73 -4.85 10.27
N VAL A 4 -28.96 -5.61 9.46
CA VAL A 4 -27.49 -5.69 9.56
C VAL A 4 -26.82 -4.34 9.32
N MET A 5 -27.37 -3.53 8.41
CA MET A 5 -26.81 -2.24 8.02
C MET A 5 -26.67 -1.25 9.19
N SER A 6 -27.63 -1.26 10.13
CA SER A 6 -27.55 -0.40 11.32
C SER A 6 -26.38 -0.76 12.24
N PHE A 7 -26.11 -2.06 12.40
CA PHE A 7 -24.96 -2.54 13.19
C PHE A 7 -23.63 -2.29 12.50
N LEU A 8 -23.57 -2.42 11.17
CA LEU A 8 -22.36 -2.12 10.40
C LEU A 8 -21.94 -0.66 10.52
N LYS A 9 -22.89 0.28 10.56
CA LYS A 9 -22.64 1.71 10.79
C LYS A 9 -22.05 1.98 12.18
N ILE A 10 -22.47 1.26 13.21
CA ILE A 10 -21.86 1.36 14.56
C ILE A 10 -20.39 0.93 14.49
N GLY A 11 -20.12 -0.25 13.90
CA GLY A 11 -18.75 -0.76 13.76
C GLY A 11 -17.86 0.15 12.90
N ASP A 12 -18.40 0.78 11.87
CA ASP A 12 -17.66 1.74 11.03
C ASP A 12 -17.23 2.98 11.82
N ARG A 13 -18.14 3.58 12.61
CA ARG A 13 -17.81 4.72 13.46
C ARG A 13 -16.82 4.36 14.59
N ALA A 14 -16.95 3.16 15.17
CA ALA A 14 -15.99 2.67 16.15
C ALA A 14 -14.58 2.53 15.55
N ALA A 15 -14.47 1.95 14.35
CA ALA A 15 -13.20 1.82 13.64
C ALA A 15 -12.58 3.18 13.29
N GLY A 16 -13.41 4.18 12.97
CA GLY A 16 -12.94 5.57 12.75
C GLY A 16 -12.38 6.25 13.99
N ALA A 17 -12.93 5.92 15.17
CA ALA A 17 -12.46 6.46 16.45
C ALA A 17 -11.19 5.76 16.97
N ILE A 18 -10.99 4.49 16.62
CA ILE A 18 -9.84 3.69 17.04
C ILE A 18 -8.72 3.86 16.02
N LYS A 19 -7.57 4.39 16.45
CA LYS A 19 -6.37 4.54 15.61
C LYS A 19 -5.44 3.35 15.81
N SER A 20 -4.98 2.75 14.72
CA SER A 20 -4.03 1.64 14.72
C SER A 20 -2.62 2.17 14.49
N GLY A 21 -1.64 1.68 15.27
CA GLY A 21 -0.24 2.09 15.12
C GLY A 21 0.05 3.56 15.48
N GLY A 22 -0.66 4.12 16.44
CA GLY A 22 -0.57 5.53 16.84
C GLY A 22 -1.58 6.41 16.09
N THR A 23 -1.22 7.67 15.79
CA THR A 23 -2.13 8.64 15.19
C THR A 23 -2.20 8.56 13.65
N THR A 24 -1.31 7.83 13.00
CA THR A 24 -1.05 7.90 11.56
C THR A 24 -1.94 7.01 10.71
N ARG A 25 -2.65 6.03 11.27
CA ARG A 25 -3.47 5.09 10.51
C ARG A 25 -4.80 4.83 11.18
N ARG A 26 -5.90 4.92 10.39
CA ARG A 26 -7.23 4.48 10.83
C ARG A 26 -7.24 2.96 11.02
N ALA A 27 -8.02 2.46 11.98
CA ALA A 27 -8.31 1.05 12.06
C ALA A 27 -9.10 0.62 10.82
N ALA A 28 -8.74 -0.52 10.23
CA ALA A 28 -9.43 -1.08 9.09
C ALA A 28 -10.32 -2.24 9.54
N LYS A 29 -11.53 -2.29 8.99
CA LYS A 29 -12.53 -3.33 9.25
C LYS A 29 -12.88 -3.98 7.92
N MET A 30 -12.97 -5.32 7.90
CA MET A 30 -13.54 -6.08 6.79
C MET A 30 -14.95 -6.54 7.15
N VAL A 31 -15.87 -6.39 6.21
CA VAL A 31 -17.22 -6.96 6.30
C VAL A 31 -17.47 -7.81 5.06
N ILE A 32 -17.86 -9.04 5.29
CA ILE A 32 -18.21 -9.98 4.23
C ILE A 32 -19.64 -10.43 4.48
N LEU A 33 -20.48 -10.32 3.46
CA LEU A 33 -21.87 -10.76 3.53
C LEU A 33 -22.12 -11.85 2.49
N ASP A 34 -22.74 -12.94 2.94
CA ASP A 34 -23.16 -14.02 2.04
C ASP A 34 -24.21 -13.51 1.06
N LEU A 35 -24.12 -13.95 -0.18
CA LEU A 35 -24.97 -13.44 -1.27
C LEU A 35 -26.45 -13.81 -1.12
N ASP A 36 -26.77 -14.81 -0.29
CA ASP A 36 -28.15 -15.22 0.06
C ASP A 36 -28.69 -14.49 1.31
N HIS A 37 -27.99 -13.46 1.83
CA HIS A 37 -28.46 -12.70 2.99
C HIS A 37 -29.65 -11.79 2.62
N PRO A 38 -30.71 -11.69 3.48
CA PRO A 38 -31.87 -10.84 3.19
C PRO A 38 -31.55 -9.35 2.93
N ASP A 39 -30.53 -8.79 3.59
CA ASP A 39 -30.13 -7.39 3.46
C ASP A 39 -28.99 -7.19 2.41
N ILE A 40 -28.78 -8.17 1.50
CA ILE A 40 -27.62 -8.13 0.59
C ILE A 40 -27.69 -6.97 -0.40
N GLU A 41 -28.89 -6.63 -0.89
CA GLU A 41 -29.05 -5.54 -1.85
C GLU A 41 -28.66 -4.19 -1.21
N ASP A 42 -29.13 -3.93 0.01
CA ASP A 42 -28.75 -2.73 0.78
C ASP A 42 -27.24 -2.68 1.09
N PHE A 43 -26.62 -3.84 1.34
CA PHE A 43 -25.19 -3.95 1.60
C PHE A 43 -24.35 -3.62 0.35
N ILE A 44 -24.75 -4.13 -0.82
CA ILE A 44 -24.07 -3.86 -2.09
C ILE A 44 -24.09 -2.36 -2.40
N GLU A 45 -25.23 -1.70 -2.25
CA GLU A 45 -25.43 -0.31 -2.61
C GLU A 45 -24.86 0.68 -1.56
N TRP A 46 -24.59 0.21 -0.35
CA TRP A 46 -24.27 1.09 0.78
C TRP A 46 -23.17 2.12 0.48
N LYS A 47 -21.99 1.65 0.06
CA LYS A 47 -20.86 2.55 -0.15
C LYS A 47 -21.01 3.44 -1.39
N ALA A 48 -21.68 2.94 -2.43
CA ALA A 48 -22.02 3.74 -3.60
C ALA A 48 -22.92 4.93 -3.23
N ILE A 49 -23.94 4.70 -2.41
CA ILE A 49 -24.83 5.76 -1.91
C ILE A 49 -24.06 6.77 -1.02
N GLU A 50 -23.14 6.29 -0.19
CA GLU A 50 -22.35 7.18 0.68
C GLU A 50 -21.31 7.99 -0.13
N GLU A 51 -20.74 7.43 -1.20
CA GLU A 51 -19.86 8.16 -2.12
C GLU A 51 -20.63 9.25 -2.88
N ASP A 52 -21.86 8.97 -3.33
CA ASP A 52 -22.71 10.01 -3.95
C ASP A 52 -22.99 11.18 -2.98
N LYS A 53 -23.18 10.88 -1.69
CA LYS A 53 -23.33 11.94 -0.66
C LYS A 53 -22.04 12.75 -0.49
N ALA A 54 -20.87 12.07 -0.45
CA ALA A 54 -19.60 12.77 -0.36
C ALA A 54 -19.38 13.71 -1.56
N ARG A 55 -19.65 13.23 -2.79
CA ARG A 55 -19.61 14.07 -4.00
C ARG A 55 -20.57 15.26 -3.95
N ALA A 56 -21.79 15.05 -3.43
CA ALA A 56 -22.75 16.14 -3.26
C ALA A 56 -22.26 17.20 -2.26
N LEU A 57 -21.58 16.79 -1.18
CA LEU A 57 -20.97 17.70 -0.21
C LEU A 57 -19.79 18.45 -0.82
N ILE A 58 -18.90 17.78 -1.54
CA ILE A 58 -17.78 18.39 -2.26
C ILE A 58 -18.30 19.43 -3.26
N ASN A 59 -19.33 19.10 -4.05
CA ASN A 59 -19.97 20.04 -4.97
C ASN A 59 -20.65 21.25 -4.27
N ALA A 60 -20.94 21.10 -2.97
CA ALA A 60 -21.45 22.20 -2.14
C ALA A 60 -20.33 23.02 -1.46
N GLY A 61 -19.05 22.76 -1.77
CA GLY A 61 -17.88 23.49 -1.28
C GLY A 61 -17.24 22.91 -0.02
N TYR A 62 -17.53 21.65 0.35
CA TYR A 62 -16.79 20.98 1.42
C TYR A 62 -15.46 20.42 0.88
N PRO A 63 -14.40 20.37 1.71
CA PRO A 63 -13.10 19.85 1.29
C PRO A 63 -13.17 18.42 0.73
N SER A 64 -12.54 18.18 -0.41
CA SER A 64 -12.49 16.89 -1.10
C SER A 64 -11.45 15.92 -0.52
N ASP A 65 -10.56 16.38 0.39
CA ASP A 65 -9.54 15.56 1.01
C ASP A 65 -10.14 14.32 1.69
N TYR A 66 -9.46 13.20 1.56
CA TYR A 66 -9.90 11.90 2.16
C TYR A 66 -10.11 11.98 3.69
N ASN A 67 -9.41 12.85 4.40
CA ASN A 67 -9.62 13.15 5.82
C ASN A 67 -10.54 14.35 6.04
N GLY A 68 -10.99 15.01 4.96
CA GLY A 68 -11.85 16.18 4.99
C GLY A 68 -13.25 15.91 5.51
N GLU A 69 -14.01 16.99 5.73
CA GLU A 69 -15.33 16.94 6.37
C GLU A 69 -16.36 16.19 5.52
N ALA A 70 -16.27 16.26 4.18
CA ALA A 70 -17.15 15.52 3.28
C ALA A 70 -17.10 14.02 3.56
N TYR A 71 -15.88 13.43 3.62
CA TYR A 71 -15.69 12.02 3.92
C TYR A 71 -15.87 11.67 5.40
N ALA A 72 -15.62 12.58 6.33
CA ALA A 72 -15.84 12.36 7.76
C ALA A 72 -17.32 12.22 8.14
N THR A 73 -18.23 12.83 7.36
CA THR A 73 -19.67 12.81 7.63
C THR A 73 -20.39 11.57 7.09
N VAL A 74 -19.91 10.97 5.99
CA VAL A 74 -20.50 9.77 5.41
C VAL A 74 -20.06 8.50 6.14
N SER A 75 -20.77 7.39 5.99
CA SER A 75 -20.45 6.11 6.63
C SER A 75 -19.72 5.16 5.68
N GLY A 76 -19.14 4.08 6.23
CA GLY A 76 -18.47 3.05 5.44
C GLY A 76 -17.02 3.34 5.07
N GLN A 77 -16.44 4.47 5.51
CA GLN A 77 -15.08 4.87 5.14
C GLN A 77 -13.96 4.05 5.84
N ASN A 78 -14.27 3.40 6.95
CA ASN A 78 -13.34 2.54 7.70
C ASN A 78 -13.60 1.06 7.47
N SER A 79 -14.38 0.70 6.46
CA SER A 79 -14.81 -0.66 6.15
C SER A 79 -14.49 -1.02 4.71
N ASN A 80 -13.77 -2.13 4.52
CA ASN A 80 -13.70 -2.83 3.24
C ASN A 80 -14.85 -3.83 3.21
N ASN A 81 -15.62 -3.84 2.15
CA ASN A 81 -16.78 -4.74 2.01
C ASN A 81 -16.56 -5.71 0.86
N SER A 82 -16.97 -6.96 1.06
CA SER A 82 -16.99 -7.97 -0.01
C SER A 82 -18.28 -8.80 0.07
N VAL A 83 -18.70 -9.30 -1.06
CA VAL A 83 -19.77 -10.28 -1.16
C VAL A 83 -19.20 -11.68 -1.29
N ARG A 84 -19.83 -12.66 -0.65
CA ARG A 84 -19.40 -14.06 -0.69
C ARG A 84 -20.25 -14.81 -1.70
N VAL A 85 -19.62 -15.27 -2.79
CA VAL A 85 -20.26 -15.87 -3.96
C VAL A 85 -19.97 -17.38 -4.00
N PRO A 86 -20.99 -18.25 -3.85
CA PRO A 86 -20.83 -19.70 -4.03
C PRO A 86 -20.99 -20.10 -5.51
N ASN A 87 -20.47 -21.28 -5.89
CA ASN A 87 -20.59 -21.80 -7.27
C ASN A 87 -22.05 -22.01 -7.70
N GLU A 88 -22.96 -22.28 -6.75
CA GLU A 88 -24.40 -22.40 -7.02
C GLU A 88 -24.98 -21.10 -7.58
N PHE A 89 -24.49 -19.94 -7.10
CA PHE A 89 -24.90 -18.65 -7.65
C PHE A 89 -24.36 -18.45 -9.07
N ILE A 90 -23.10 -18.82 -9.34
CA ILE A 90 -22.53 -18.75 -10.70
C ILE A 90 -23.36 -19.59 -11.68
N LYS A 91 -23.75 -20.81 -11.29
CA LYS A 91 -24.65 -21.67 -12.10
C LYS A 91 -26.03 -21.05 -12.32
N ALA A 92 -26.57 -20.38 -11.30
CA ALA A 92 -27.84 -19.65 -11.44
C ALA A 92 -27.70 -18.47 -12.40
N LEU A 93 -26.56 -17.77 -12.35
CA LEU A 93 -26.23 -16.68 -13.27
C LEU A 93 -26.11 -17.17 -14.73
N GLU A 94 -25.41 -18.28 -14.97
CA GLU A 94 -25.25 -18.88 -16.31
C GLU A 94 -26.61 -19.33 -16.91
N SER A 95 -27.51 -19.85 -16.07
CA SER A 95 -28.81 -20.35 -16.49
C SER A 95 -29.91 -19.28 -16.48
N ASP A 96 -29.58 -18.01 -16.25
CA ASP A 96 -30.55 -16.92 -16.03
C ASP A 96 -31.62 -17.27 -14.96
N GLY A 97 -31.16 -17.97 -13.93
CA GLY A 97 -32.00 -18.52 -12.87
C GLY A 97 -32.34 -17.51 -11.78
N ASP A 98 -33.14 -18.00 -10.84
CA ASP A 98 -33.53 -17.28 -9.64
C ASP A 98 -32.56 -17.57 -8.49
N TRP A 99 -32.41 -16.60 -7.57
CA TRP A 99 -31.62 -16.71 -6.36
C TRP A 99 -32.44 -16.36 -5.13
N GLU A 100 -32.40 -17.22 -4.12
CA GLU A 100 -33.18 -17.07 -2.90
C GLU A 100 -32.38 -16.34 -1.82
N LEU A 101 -32.99 -15.32 -1.23
CA LEU A 101 -32.48 -14.65 -0.03
C LEU A 101 -33.15 -15.29 1.19
N THR A 102 -32.35 -15.85 2.11
CA THR A 102 -32.81 -16.73 3.18
C THR A 102 -32.66 -16.13 4.57
N ALA A 103 -33.68 -16.31 5.42
CA ALA A 103 -33.64 -15.89 6.82
C ALA A 103 -32.53 -16.64 7.57
N ARG A 104 -31.78 -15.94 8.40
CA ARG A 104 -30.71 -16.54 9.21
C ARG A 104 -31.21 -17.23 10.47
N THR A 105 -32.50 -17.08 10.79
CA THR A 105 -33.13 -17.67 11.98
C THR A 105 -33.63 -19.09 11.75
N ASP A 106 -34.24 -19.35 10.59
CA ASP A 106 -34.91 -20.62 10.30
C ASP A 106 -34.66 -21.15 8.88
N GLY A 107 -33.86 -20.42 8.07
CA GLY A 107 -33.55 -20.81 6.69
C GLY A 107 -34.71 -20.64 5.69
N SER A 108 -35.82 -20.00 6.06
CA SER A 108 -36.94 -19.76 5.14
C SER A 108 -36.58 -18.72 4.07
N THR A 109 -37.08 -18.91 2.86
CA THR A 109 -36.94 -17.96 1.75
C THR A 109 -37.71 -16.68 2.08
N MET A 110 -37.03 -15.55 2.19
CA MET A 110 -37.63 -14.24 2.44
C MET A 110 -37.94 -13.48 1.15
N LYS A 111 -37.08 -13.62 0.15
CA LYS A 111 -37.19 -12.96 -1.15
C LYS A 111 -36.50 -13.80 -2.21
N THR A 112 -37.07 -13.82 -3.41
CA THR A 112 -36.41 -14.39 -4.60
C THR A 112 -36.09 -13.27 -5.57
N VAL A 113 -34.87 -13.24 -6.09
CA VAL A 113 -34.37 -12.25 -7.06
C VAL A 113 -33.76 -12.96 -8.25
N LYS A 114 -33.62 -12.29 -9.38
CA LYS A 114 -32.84 -12.82 -10.49
C LYS A 114 -31.34 -12.76 -10.14
N ALA A 115 -30.63 -13.85 -10.39
CA ALA A 115 -29.18 -13.89 -10.17
C ALA A 115 -28.45 -12.80 -11.01
N ARG A 116 -28.91 -12.59 -12.24
CA ARG A 116 -28.35 -11.56 -13.13
C ARG A 116 -28.53 -10.14 -12.59
N ASP A 117 -29.74 -9.83 -12.05
CA ASP A 117 -30.00 -8.50 -11.48
C ASP A 117 -29.10 -8.21 -10.29
N LEU A 118 -28.86 -9.23 -9.46
CA LEU A 118 -27.98 -9.09 -8.28
C LEU A 118 -26.50 -8.93 -8.71
N TRP A 119 -26.07 -9.67 -9.76
CA TRP A 119 -24.73 -9.55 -10.32
C TRP A 119 -24.47 -8.17 -10.90
N SER A 120 -25.41 -7.66 -11.69
CA SER A 120 -25.33 -6.30 -12.27
C SER A 120 -25.29 -5.23 -11.19
N LYS A 121 -26.01 -5.39 -10.06
CA LYS A 121 -25.91 -4.47 -8.91
C LYS A 121 -24.54 -4.48 -8.28
N ILE A 122 -23.89 -5.64 -8.13
CA ILE A 122 -22.52 -5.74 -7.61
C ILE A 122 -21.56 -4.99 -8.53
N ALA A 123 -21.66 -5.21 -9.84
CA ALA A 123 -20.82 -4.56 -10.82
C ALA A 123 -21.05 -3.04 -10.90
N ASP A 124 -22.30 -2.58 -10.85
CA ASP A 124 -22.64 -1.15 -10.81
C ASP A 124 -22.03 -0.45 -9.57
N ALA A 125 -22.21 -1.06 -8.38
CA ALA A 125 -21.62 -0.50 -7.16
C ALA A 125 -20.10 -0.44 -7.23
N ALA A 126 -19.46 -1.50 -7.71
CA ALA A 126 -18.00 -1.53 -7.90
C ALA A 126 -17.53 -0.51 -8.95
N TRP A 127 -18.30 -0.30 -10.02
CA TRP A 127 -18.02 0.72 -11.03
C TRP A 127 -18.08 2.15 -10.45
N ARG A 128 -19.07 2.41 -9.55
CA ARG A 128 -19.30 3.74 -8.95
C ARG A 128 -18.31 4.08 -7.84
N CYS A 129 -17.90 3.09 -7.02
CA CYS A 129 -17.12 3.38 -5.80
C CYS A 129 -16.02 2.35 -5.47
N ALA A 130 -15.67 1.44 -6.40
CA ALA A 130 -14.68 0.35 -6.21
C ALA A 130 -15.03 -0.64 -5.07
N ASP A 131 -16.31 -0.77 -4.70
CA ASP A 131 -16.79 -1.59 -3.58
C ASP A 131 -18.24 -2.08 -3.89
N PRO A 132 -18.63 -3.32 -3.59
CA PRO A 132 -17.86 -4.33 -2.85
C PRO A 132 -16.89 -5.14 -3.72
N GLY A 133 -15.87 -5.74 -3.07
CA GLY A 133 -15.08 -6.80 -3.67
C GLY A 133 -15.86 -8.13 -3.71
N VAL A 134 -15.32 -9.12 -4.41
CA VAL A 134 -15.91 -10.46 -4.53
C VAL A 134 -14.98 -11.50 -3.94
N GLN A 135 -15.55 -12.43 -3.15
CA GLN A 135 -14.85 -13.60 -2.61
C GLN A 135 -15.61 -14.88 -3.01
N PHE A 136 -14.92 -15.83 -3.66
CA PHE A 136 -15.51 -17.06 -4.19
C PHE A 136 -15.50 -18.15 -3.12
N ASN A 137 -16.66 -18.35 -2.48
CA ASN A 137 -16.81 -19.21 -1.30
C ASN A 137 -16.37 -20.66 -1.55
N THR A 138 -16.77 -21.23 -2.67
CA THR A 138 -16.48 -22.63 -3.00
C THR A 138 -14.99 -22.81 -3.20
N THR A 139 -14.35 -21.99 -4.03
CA THR A 139 -12.91 -22.01 -4.29
C THR A 139 -12.10 -21.87 -3.00
N ILE A 140 -12.48 -20.92 -2.12
CA ILE A 140 -11.80 -20.71 -0.83
C ILE A 140 -11.83 -21.99 0.02
N ASN A 141 -12.99 -22.63 0.12
CA ASN A 141 -13.17 -23.81 0.98
C ASN A 141 -12.66 -25.11 0.33
N GLU A 142 -12.52 -25.19 -0.98
CA GLU A 142 -11.86 -26.29 -1.67
C GLU A 142 -10.34 -26.36 -1.34
N TRP A 143 -9.72 -25.22 -1.14
CA TRP A 143 -8.30 -25.09 -0.74
C TRP A 143 -8.10 -25.03 0.78
N HIS A 144 -9.16 -25.21 1.56
CA HIS A 144 -9.08 -25.17 3.02
C HIS A 144 -8.32 -26.38 3.56
N THR A 145 -7.26 -26.15 4.33
CA THR A 145 -6.42 -27.20 4.92
C THR A 145 -7.01 -27.83 6.17
N SER A 146 -7.93 -27.14 6.85
CA SER A 146 -8.38 -27.50 8.21
C SER A 146 -9.92 -27.43 8.37
N PRO A 147 -10.71 -28.12 7.50
CA PRO A 147 -12.18 -28.02 7.51
C PRO A 147 -12.85 -28.66 8.74
N ALA A 148 -12.16 -29.51 9.51
CA ALA A 148 -12.67 -30.01 10.78
C ALA A 148 -12.89 -28.88 11.83
N GLY A 149 -12.19 -27.77 11.67
CA GLY A 149 -12.37 -26.57 12.49
C GLY A 149 -13.54 -25.66 12.09
N GLY A 150 -14.16 -25.94 10.93
CA GLY A 150 -15.25 -25.14 10.36
C GLY A 150 -14.94 -24.65 8.95
N GLN A 151 -15.82 -23.82 8.40
CA GLN A 151 -15.62 -23.18 7.11
C GLN A 151 -14.89 -21.85 7.25
N ILE A 152 -14.12 -21.49 6.24
CA ILE A 152 -13.57 -20.15 6.09
C ILE A 152 -14.69 -19.22 5.66
N ARG A 153 -15.05 -18.24 6.50
CA ARG A 153 -16.18 -17.33 6.28
C ARG A 153 -15.78 -15.91 5.94
N ALA A 154 -14.58 -15.50 6.36
CA ALA A 154 -14.14 -14.12 6.23
C ALA A 154 -12.63 -14.04 5.91
N SER A 155 -12.18 -12.82 5.70
CA SER A 155 -10.78 -12.46 5.49
C SER A 155 -10.42 -11.20 6.29
N ASN A 156 -9.12 -10.84 6.28
CA ASN A 156 -8.68 -9.49 6.62
C ASN A 156 -9.11 -8.46 5.56
N PRO A 157 -8.95 -7.14 5.81
CA PRO A 157 -9.40 -6.08 4.89
C PRO A 157 -8.85 -6.16 3.47
N CYS A 158 -7.63 -6.65 3.29
CA CYS A 158 -6.99 -6.77 1.98
C CYS A 158 -7.19 -8.14 1.30
N SER A 159 -7.94 -9.04 1.93
CA SER A 159 -8.37 -10.35 1.41
C SER A 159 -7.27 -11.39 1.18
N GLU A 160 -6.03 -11.15 1.59
CA GLU A 160 -4.95 -12.14 1.47
C GLU A 160 -4.98 -13.23 2.55
N TYR A 161 -5.48 -12.92 3.75
CA TYR A 161 -5.61 -13.88 4.82
C TYR A 161 -7.02 -14.48 4.88
N LEU A 162 -7.15 -15.70 4.45
CA LEU A 162 -8.39 -16.49 4.44
C LEU A 162 -8.21 -17.74 5.28
N PHE A 163 -8.74 -17.73 6.49
CA PHE A 163 -8.68 -18.85 7.42
C PHE A 163 -9.87 -18.86 8.38
N LEU A 164 -9.84 -19.74 9.38
CA LEU A 164 -10.90 -19.91 10.37
C LEU A 164 -11.06 -18.66 11.27
N ASP A 165 -12.26 -18.49 11.80
CA ASP A 165 -12.57 -17.46 12.78
C ASP A 165 -11.66 -17.55 14.00
N ASN A 166 -11.43 -16.41 14.67
CA ASN A 166 -10.58 -16.31 15.86
C ASN A 166 -9.15 -16.81 15.65
N THR A 167 -8.58 -16.53 14.48
CA THR A 167 -7.16 -16.75 14.17
C THR A 167 -6.52 -15.44 13.75
N ALA A 168 -5.19 -15.38 13.78
CA ALA A 168 -4.42 -14.22 13.38
C ALA A 168 -3.29 -14.61 12.43
N CYS A 169 -2.80 -13.65 11.65
CA CYS A 169 -1.74 -13.83 10.67
C CYS A 169 -0.56 -12.92 10.99
N ASN A 170 0.61 -13.51 11.16
CA ASN A 170 1.87 -12.79 11.23
C ASN A 170 2.44 -12.66 9.82
N LEU A 171 2.78 -11.44 9.41
CA LEU A 171 3.18 -11.13 8.03
C LEU A 171 4.68 -10.87 7.90
N ALA A 172 5.27 -11.39 6.82
CA ALA A 172 6.56 -10.99 6.30
C ALA A 172 6.56 -11.10 4.77
N SER A 173 7.37 -10.27 4.09
CA SER A 173 7.52 -10.33 2.64
C SER A 173 8.98 -10.14 2.24
N LEU A 174 9.42 -10.91 1.24
CA LEU A 174 10.77 -10.83 0.67
C LEU A 174 10.75 -9.93 -0.58
N ASN A 175 11.74 -9.05 -0.72
CA ASN A 175 11.93 -8.28 -1.95
C ASN A 175 12.63 -9.16 -3.00
N LEU A 176 11.88 -9.60 -4.03
CA LEU A 176 12.37 -10.53 -5.07
C LEU A 176 13.57 -9.99 -5.84
N VAL A 177 13.65 -8.68 -6.10
CA VAL A 177 14.75 -8.06 -6.83
C VAL A 177 16.09 -8.24 -6.11
N LYS A 178 16.10 -8.40 -4.78
CA LYS A 178 17.34 -8.62 -4.01
C LYS A 178 17.97 -10.00 -4.24
N PHE A 179 17.29 -10.90 -4.91
CA PHE A 179 17.78 -12.22 -5.33
C PHE A 179 18.10 -12.28 -6.83
N TYR A 180 18.02 -11.16 -7.55
CA TYR A 180 18.31 -11.09 -8.97
C TYR A 180 19.59 -10.31 -9.24
N ASP A 181 20.48 -10.91 -10.02
CA ASP A 181 21.70 -10.31 -10.51
C ASP A 181 21.44 -9.73 -11.92
N ASP A 182 21.35 -8.40 -12.01
CA ASP A 182 21.07 -7.69 -13.25
C ASP A 182 22.21 -7.86 -14.28
N GLU A 183 23.48 -8.02 -13.85
CA GLU A 183 24.63 -8.16 -14.75
C GLU A 183 24.65 -9.53 -15.43
N ASN A 184 24.41 -10.61 -14.63
CA ASN A 184 24.42 -11.97 -15.12
C ASN A 184 23.03 -12.48 -15.53
N GLN A 185 21.97 -11.71 -15.28
CA GLN A 185 20.57 -12.06 -15.52
C GLN A 185 20.10 -13.36 -14.87
N VAL A 186 20.63 -13.65 -13.67
CA VAL A 186 20.39 -14.89 -12.92
C VAL A 186 19.63 -14.58 -11.63
N PHE A 187 18.61 -15.40 -11.34
CA PHE A 187 17.92 -15.39 -10.06
C PHE A 187 18.57 -16.39 -9.10
N ASP A 188 19.01 -15.93 -7.91
CA ASP A 188 19.65 -16.77 -6.90
C ASP A 188 18.61 -17.59 -6.11
N ILE A 189 18.25 -18.74 -6.67
CA ILE A 189 17.30 -19.69 -6.08
C ILE A 189 17.77 -20.18 -4.72
N THR A 190 19.07 -20.37 -4.53
CA THR A 190 19.64 -20.91 -3.28
C THR A 190 19.44 -19.93 -2.13
N SER A 191 19.80 -18.67 -2.33
CA SER A 191 19.59 -17.60 -1.33
C SER A 191 18.11 -17.35 -1.09
N TYR A 192 17.27 -17.39 -2.14
CA TYR A 192 15.82 -17.23 -2.01
C TYR A 192 15.22 -18.34 -1.12
N LYS A 193 15.49 -19.62 -1.41
CA LYS A 193 15.02 -20.74 -0.60
C LYS A 193 15.53 -20.67 0.85
N HIS A 194 16.78 -20.27 1.04
CA HIS A 194 17.33 -20.07 2.38
C HIS A 194 16.61 -18.98 3.16
N ALA A 195 16.35 -17.84 2.52
CA ALA A 195 15.59 -16.73 3.13
C ALA A 195 14.15 -17.18 3.48
N LEU A 196 13.48 -17.91 2.60
CA LEU A 196 12.15 -18.46 2.86
C LEU A 196 12.14 -19.37 4.09
N ARG A 197 13.14 -20.25 4.20
CA ARG A 197 13.30 -21.12 5.36
C ARG A 197 13.48 -20.33 6.66
N ILE A 198 14.37 -19.35 6.68
CA ILE A 198 14.63 -18.53 7.87
C ILE A 198 13.39 -17.75 8.28
N TRP A 199 12.71 -17.07 7.33
CA TRP A 199 11.51 -16.29 7.63
C TRP A 199 10.33 -17.15 8.07
N THR A 200 10.19 -18.38 7.56
CA THR A 200 9.19 -19.33 8.05
C THR A 200 9.42 -19.65 9.53
N ILE A 201 10.67 -19.88 9.94
CA ILE A 201 11.04 -20.13 11.34
C ILE A 201 10.78 -18.88 12.19
N VAL A 202 11.16 -17.70 11.72
CA VAL A 202 10.94 -16.42 12.43
C VAL A 202 9.46 -16.17 12.67
N LEU A 203 8.61 -16.38 11.66
CA LEU A 203 7.17 -16.22 11.78
C LEU A 203 6.56 -17.26 12.74
N GLU A 204 7.03 -18.50 12.70
CA GLU A 204 6.59 -19.54 13.64
C GLU A 204 6.94 -19.20 15.10
N ILE A 205 8.15 -18.68 15.35
CA ILE A 205 8.55 -18.19 16.67
C ILE A 205 7.65 -17.03 17.10
N SER A 206 7.31 -16.12 16.18
CA SER A 206 6.46 -14.98 16.48
C SER A 206 5.02 -15.36 16.89
N VAL A 207 4.50 -16.51 16.46
CA VAL A 207 3.21 -17.03 16.94
C VAL A 207 3.24 -17.32 18.44
N GLU A 208 4.34 -17.88 18.96
CA GLU A 208 4.51 -18.15 20.39
C GLU A 208 4.69 -16.87 21.21
N MET A 209 5.29 -15.84 20.62
CA MET A 209 5.62 -14.59 21.31
C MET A 209 4.53 -13.53 21.19
N ALA A 210 3.53 -13.72 20.33
CA ALA A 210 2.49 -12.75 20.05
C ALA A 210 1.53 -12.60 21.24
N GLN A 211 1.04 -11.37 21.42
CA GLN A 211 -0.08 -11.07 22.30
C GLN A 211 -1.33 -10.88 21.46
N PHE A 212 -2.44 -11.45 21.92
CA PHE A 212 -3.71 -11.44 21.21
C PHE A 212 -4.79 -10.69 22.00
N PRO A 213 -5.75 -10.04 21.32
CA PRO A 213 -6.76 -9.21 21.99
C PRO A 213 -7.79 -10.02 22.80
N SER A 214 -7.94 -11.32 22.53
CA SER A 214 -8.82 -12.21 23.29
C SER A 214 -8.23 -13.61 23.45
N LYS A 215 -8.76 -14.36 24.43
CA LYS A 215 -8.35 -15.75 24.68
C LYS A 215 -8.69 -16.68 23.51
N GLU A 216 -9.83 -16.43 22.87
CA GLU A 216 -10.30 -17.22 21.73
C GLU A 216 -9.35 -17.07 20.55
N ILE A 217 -8.88 -15.84 20.27
CA ILE A 217 -7.91 -15.59 19.19
C ILE A 217 -6.54 -16.19 19.54
N ALA A 218 -6.11 -16.08 20.78
CA ALA A 218 -4.88 -16.72 21.26
C ALA A 218 -4.94 -18.24 21.07
N GLN A 219 -6.06 -18.88 21.46
CA GLN A 219 -6.25 -20.31 21.33
C GLN A 219 -6.31 -20.75 19.88
N GLY A 220 -7.08 -20.05 19.02
CA GLY A 220 -7.17 -20.37 17.59
C GLY A 220 -5.81 -20.23 16.89
N SER A 221 -5.07 -19.16 17.21
CA SER A 221 -3.74 -18.94 16.67
C SER A 221 -2.73 -20.01 17.12
N TYR A 222 -2.81 -20.48 18.37
CA TYR A 222 -2.01 -21.58 18.85
C TYR A 222 -2.39 -22.92 18.20
N ASP A 223 -3.71 -23.19 18.07
CA ASP A 223 -4.21 -24.47 17.55
C ASP A 223 -3.88 -24.69 16.08
N TYR A 224 -3.81 -23.64 15.27
CA TYR A 224 -3.59 -23.72 13.81
C TYR A 224 -2.26 -23.12 13.34
N ARG A 225 -1.63 -22.23 14.11
CA ARG A 225 -0.30 -21.66 13.87
C ARG A 225 -0.14 -21.09 12.45
N THR A 226 -1.06 -20.23 12.05
CA THR A 226 -1.13 -19.65 10.71
C THR A 226 -0.08 -18.56 10.52
N LEU A 227 0.61 -18.60 9.38
CA LEU A 227 1.63 -17.66 8.95
C LEU A 227 1.21 -16.96 7.66
N GLY A 228 1.79 -15.80 7.39
CA GLY A 228 1.58 -15.01 6.18
C GLY A 228 2.90 -14.59 5.53
N LEU A 229 3.72 -15.56 5.10
CA LEU A 229 4.93 -15.26 4.33
C LEU A 229 4.59 -14.99 2.88
N GLY A 230 5.13 -13.90 2.32
CA GLY A 230 4.92 -13.50 0.95
C GLY A 230 6.16 -12.91 0.30
N TYR A 231 5.97 -12.25 -0.82
CA TYR A 231 7.00 -11.47 -1.51
C TYR A 231 6.45 -10.12 -2.01
N ALA A 232 7.35 -9.24 -2.42
CA ALA A 232 7.08 -7.98 -3.09
C ALA A 232 8.01 -7.83 -4.31
N ASN A 233 7.71 -6.84 -5.14
CA ASN A 233 8.58 -6.43 -6.25
C ASN A 233 8.61 -7.41 -7.44
N LEU A 234 7.53 -8.18 -7.64
CA LEU A 234 7.41 -9.08 -8.80
C LEU A 234 7.41 -8.30 -10.12
N GLY A 235 6.63 -7.22 -10.20
CA GLY A 235 6.54 -6.39 -11.41
C GLY A 235 7.91 -5.84 -11.82
N SER A 236 8.68 -5.33 -10.85
CA SER A 236 10.05 -4.86 -11.08
C SER A 236 11.00 -5.97 -11.50
N LEU A 237 10.90 -7.15 -10.91
CA LEU A 237 11.72 -8.29 -11.32
C LEU A 237 11.49 -8.66 -12.78
N LEU A 238 10.22 -8.74 -13.21
CA LEU A 238 9.89 -9.06 -14.60
C LEU A 238 10.39 -7.95 -15.55
N MET A 239 10.16 -6.68 -15.22
CA MET A 239 10.65 -5.55 -16.00
C MET A 239 12.19 -5.60 -16.14
N ARG A 240 12.95 -5.78 -15.05
CA ARG A 240 14.42 -5.90 -15.07
C ARG A 240 14.94 -7.06 -15.93
N LYS A 241 14.13 -8.12 -16.05
CA LYS A 241 14.42 -9.25 -16.95
C LYS A 241 14.06 -8.97 -18.41
N GLY A 242 13.53 -7.79 -18.74
CA GLY A 242 13.02 -7.48 -20.08
C GLY A 242 11.77 -8.29 -20.44
N ILE A 243 10.94 -8.65 -19.45
CA ILE A 243 9.75 -9.49 -19.63
C ILE A 243 8.50 -8.67 -19.32
N ALA A 244 7.55 -8.64 -20.24
CA ALA A 244 6.28 -7.98 -20.02
C ALA A 244 5.48 -8.68 -18.90
N TYR A 245 4.89 -7.88 -17.98
CA TYR A 245 4.09 -8.39 -16.86
C TYR A 245 2.92 -9.26 -17.35
N ASP A 246 2.22 -8.83 -18.39
CA ASP A 246 1.10 -9.57 -19.00
C ASP A 246 1.56 -10.51 -20.13
N SER A 247 2.64 -11.24 -19.92
CA SER A 247 3.10 -12.28 -20.86
C SER A 247 2.94 -13.68 -20.26
N GLU A 248 2.85 -14.69 -21.12
CA GLU A 248 2.81 -16.10 -20.68
C GLU A 248 4.10 -16.49 -19.94
N LEU A 249 5.24 -16.01 -20.38
CA LEU A 249 6.52 -16.21 -19.70
C LEU A 249 6.55 -15.52 -18.31
N GLY A 250 6.04 -14.29 -18.23
CA GLY A 250 5.92 -13.58 -16.95
C GLY A 250 5.06 -14.34 -15.96
N ARG A 251 3.92 -14.89 -16.39
CA ARG A 251 3.05 -15.74 -15.58
C ARG A 251 3.72 -17.05 -15.14
N ALA A 252 4.45 -17.71 -16.04
CA ALA A 252 5.18 -18.95 -15.72
C ALA A 252 6.25 -18.70 -14.63
N ILE A 253 7.00 -17.59 -14.74
CA ILE A 253 7.99 -17.20 -13.73
C ILE A 253 7.31 -16.87 -12.39
N ALA A 254 6.22 -16.11 -12.41
CA ALA A 254 5.46 -15.79 -11.20
C ALA A 254 4.91 -17.05 -10.52
N GLY A 255 4.38 -18.00 -11.28
CA GLY A 255 3.94 -19.31 -10.80
C GLY A 255 5.08 -20.08 -10.14
N ALA A 256 6.25 -20.17 -10.77
CA ALA A 256 7.41 -20.89 -10.23
C ALA A 256 7.97 -20.26 -8.95
N LEU A 257 8.09 -18.92 -8.90
CA LEU A 257 8.53 -18.19 -7.69
C LEU A 257 7.55 -18.37 -6.53
N THR A 258 6.25 -18.35 -6.83
CA THR A 258 5.19 -18.56 -5.83
C THR A 258 5.15 -20.02 -5.36
N ALA A 259 5.38 -20.98 -6.26
CA ALA A 259 5.49 -22.39 -5.93
C ALA A 259 6.69 -22.67 -5.00
N MET A 260 7.85 -22.05 -5.27
CA MET A 260 9.01 -22.13 -4.36
C MET A 260 8.71 -21.49 -3.00
N LEU A 261 8.07 -20.31 -2.97
CA LEU A 261 7.67 -19.63 -1.74
C LEU A 261 6.93 -20.58 -0.80
N THR A 262 5.86 -21.18 -1.29
CA THR A 262 4.97 -22.00 -0.46
C THR A 262 5.52 -23.40 -0.24
N GLY A 263 6.16 -23.99 -1.25
CA GLY A 263 6.82 -25.30 -1.13
C GLY A 263 7.92 -25.31 -0.07
N GLU A 264 8.84 -24.33 -0.07
CA GLU A 264 9.88 -24.21 0.97
C GLU A 264 9.31 -23.83 2.34
N ALA A 265 8.26 -23.03 2.41
CA ALA A 265 7.59 -22.72 3.67
C ALA A 265 6.97 -23.99 4.30
N TYR A 266 6.25 -24.80 3.52
CA TYR A 266 5.69 -26.05 4.04
C TYR A 266 6.72 -27.14 4.28
N LYS A 267 7.78 -27.22 3.47
CA LYS A 267 8.92 -28.10 3.74
C LYS A 267 9.56 -27.77 5.09
N THR A 268 9.81 -26.47 5.35
CA THR A 268 10.33 -25.99 6.63
C THR A 268 9.34 -26.25 7.78
N SER A 269 8.05 -26.04 7.53
CA SER A 269 6.99 -26.35 8.49
C SER A 269 6.98 -27.84 8.88
N ALA A 270 7.20 -28.74 7.92
CA ALA A 270 7.32 -30.18 8.19
C ALA A 270 8.64 -30.52 8.90
N GLU A 271 9.76 -29.87 8.57
CA GLU A 271 11.01 -29.98 9.33
C GLU A 271 10.81 -29.59 10.80
N MET A 272 10.16 -28.47 11.06
CA MET A 272 9.83 -28.05 12.43
C MET A 272 8.90 -29.06 13.12
N ALA A 273 7.90 -29.58 12.41
CA ALA A 273 6.99 -30.60 12.95
C ALA A 273 7.73 -31.87 13.35
N SER A 274 8.83 -32.25 12.67
CA SER A 274 9.65 -33.40 13.04
C SER A 274 10.33 -33.26 14.41
N VAL A 275 10.52 -32.04 14.90
CA VAL A 275 11.21 -31.73 16.15
C VAL A 275 10.25 -31.39 17.28
N VAL A 276 9.28 -30.50 17.00
CA VAL A 276 8.36 -29.94 18.02
C VAL A 276 6.91 -30.41 17.84
N GLY A 277 6.63 -31.28 16.89
CA GLY A 277 5.30 -31.78 16.56
C GLY A 277 4.53 -30.87 15.60
N PRO A 278 3.51 -31.44 14.92
CA PRO A 278 2.62 -30.66 14.06
C PRO A 278 1.74 -29.69 14.87
N PHE A 279 0.98 -28.81 14.16
CA PHE A 279 0.05 -27.93 14.83
C PHE A 279 -1.03 -28.74 15.61
N PRO A 280 -1.53 -28.26 16.75
CA PRO A 280 -2.39 -29.05 17.66
C PRO A 280 -3.60 -29.69 16.98
N LYS A 281 -4.24 -29.02 16.02
CA LYS A 281 -5.40 -29.53 15.28
C LYS A 281 -5.07 -30.31 14.00
N TYR A 282 -3.81 -30.70 13.82
CA TYR A 282 -3.37 -31.43 12.62
C TYR A 282 -4.01 -32.80 12.47
N SER A 283 -4.11 -33.60 13.53
CA SER A 283 -4.62 -34.98 13.45
C SER A 283 -6.03 -35.07 12.90
N GLU A 284 -6.87 -34.08 13.22
CA GLU A 284 -8.27 -34.01 12.78
C GLU A 284 -8.38 -33.59 11.30
N ASN A 285 -7.32 -32.98 10.76
CA ASN A 285 -7.30 -32.37 9.42
C ASN A 285 -6.28 -33.02 8.48
N LYS A 286 -5.56 -34.06 8.92
CA LYS A 286 -4.42 -34.66 8.22
C LYS A 286 -4.72 -34.98 6.76
N ASP A 287 -5.80 -35.73 6.50
CA ASP A 287 -6.10 -36.23 5.16
C ASP A 287 -6.44 -35.06 4.22
N ASN A 288 -7.16 -34.06 4.73
CA ASN A 288 -7.48 -32.89 3.95
C ASN A 288 -6.27 -31.97 3.72
N MET A 289 -5.41 -31.82 4.74
CA MET A 289 -4.15 -31.09 4.60
C MET A 289 -3.27 -31.71 3.51
N LEU A 290 -3.07 -33.03 3.54
CA LEU A 290 -2.28 -33.76 2.52
C LEU A 290 -2.92 -33.69 1.13
N ARG A 291 -4.27 -33.72 1.02
CA ARG A 291 -4.97 -33.51 -0.23
C ARG A 291 -4.62 -32.14 -0.84
N VAL A 292 -4.69 -31.07 -0.04
CA VAL A 292 -4.38 -29.70 -0.48
C VAL A 292 -2.90 -29.59 -0.89
N MET A 293 -1.97 -30.12 -0.10
CA MET A 293 -0.54 -30.14 -0.44
C MET A 293 -0.28 -30.91 -1.74
N GLY A 294 -0.97 -32.03 -1.93
CA GLY A 294 -0.93 -32.81 -3.17
C GLY A 294 -1.40 -32.01 -4.39
N ASN A 295 -2.46 -31.22 -4.25
CA ASN A 295 -2.96 -30.35 -5.32
C ASN A 295 -1.97 -29.22 -5.67
N HIS A 296 -1.35 -28.57 -4.69
CA HIS A 296 -0.29 -27.58 -4.92
C HIS A 296 0.90 -28.21 -5.71
N ARG A 297 1.33 -29.42 -5.31
CA ARG A 297 2.38 -30.13 -6.04
C ARG A 297 1.98 -30.44 -7.48
N LYS A 298 0.74 -30.90 -7.71
CA LYS A 298 0.22 -31.20 -9.05
C LYS A 298 0.26 -29.96 -9.96
N ALA A 299 -0.07 -28.79 -9.45
CA ALA A 299 0.02 -27.53 -10.18
C ALA A 299 1.46 -27.20 -10.60
N ALA A 300 2.48 -27.55 -9.80
CA ALA A 300 3.88 -27.38 -10.15
C ALA A 300 4.37 -28.35 -11.26
N TYR A 301 3.61 -29.43 -11.50
CA TYR A 301 3.89 -30.45 -12.53
C TYR A 301 2.92 -30.39 -13.73
N ASP A 302 2.13 -29.34 -13.84
CA ASP A 302 1.09 -29.16 -14.88
C ASP A 302 0.15 -30.38 -15.00
N SER A 303 -0.22 -30.95 -13.86
CA SER A 303 -1.11 -32.11 -13.79
C SER A 303 -2.55 -31.64 -13.59
N ASN A 304 -3.48 -32.19 -14.37
CA ASN A 304 -4.89 -31.79 -14.37
C ASN A 304 -5.79 -32.67 -13.50
N ASP A 305 -5.23 -33.61 -12.71
CA ASP A 305 -5.96 -34.56 -11.87
C ASP A 305 -6.17 -34.08 -10.43
N TYR A 306 -6.57 -32.83 -10.26
CA TYR A 306 -6.82 -32.24 -8.93
C TYR A 306 -7.92 -32.95 -8.17
N VAL A 307 -7.74 -33.06 -6.85
CA VAL A 307 -8.71 -33.74 -5.98
C VAL A 307 -9.57 -32.72 -5.23
N GLY A 308 -10.88 -32.68 -5.49
CA GLY A 308 -11.82 -31.81 -4.82
C GLY A 308 -11.63 -30.33 -5.16
N ILE A 309 -11.26 -30.04 -6.39
CA ILE A 309 -11.19 -28.70 -7.00
C ILE A 309 -12.16 -28.72 -8.18
N SER A 310 -13.01 -27.72 -8.27
CA SER A 310 -14.07 -27.57 -9.27
C SER A 310 -13.75 -26.63 -10.43
N HIS A 311 -12.56 -26.05 -10.43
CA HIS A 311 -12.12 -25.03 -11.40
C HIS A 311 -10.93 -25.49 -12.21
N ASP A 312 -10.77 -24.93 -13.40
CA ASP A 312 -9.54 -25.04 -14.16
C ASP A 312 -8.47 -24.11 -13.56
N LEU A 313 -7.29 -24.67 -13.28
CA LEU A 313 -6.20 -23.95 -12.66
C LEU A 313 -5.13 -23.60 -13.71
N LEU A 314 -4.53 -22.43 -13.59
CA LEU A 314 -3.32 -22.09 -14.34
C LEU A 314 -2.10 -22.71 -13.63
N ALA A 315 -1.68 -23.88 -14.08
CA ALA A 315 -0.46 -24.53 -13.66
C ALA A 315 0.79 -23.83 -14.23
N ILE A 316 1.99 -24.20 -13.77
CA ILE A 316 3.23 -23.68 -14.36
C ILE A 316 3.38 -24.27 -15.77
N ASP A 317 3.46 -23.42 -16.77
CA ASP A 317 3.76 -23.86 -18.14
C ASP A 317 5.19 -24.42 -18.21
N GLN A 318 5.28 -25.75 -18.39
CA GLN A 318 6.54 -26.50 -18.40
C GLN A 318 7.45 -26.13 -19.58
N ASN A 319 6.89 -25.57 -20.66
CA ASN A 319 7.64 -25.23 -21.88
C ASN A 319 8.18 -23.80 -21.85
N LEU A 320 7.54 -22.90 -21.10
CA LEU A 320 7.90 -21.48 -21.04
C LEU A 320 8.71 -21.14 -19.79
N CYS A 321 8.48 -21.85 -18.69
CA CYS A 321 9.19 -21.59 -17.44
C CYS A 321 10.67 -21.91 -17.58
N PRO A 322 11.61 -21.03 -17.16
CA PRO A 322 13.03 -21.35 -17.10
C PRO A 322 13.31 -22.64 -16.29
N ASP A 323 14.12 -23.51 -16.84
CA ASP A 323 14.38 -24.87 -16.30
C ASP A 323 14.81 -24.87 -14.82
N ASP A 324 15.64 -23.91 -14.42
CA ASP A 324 16.13 -23.76 -13.05
C ASP A 324 15.02 -23.35 -12.07
N LEU A 325 14.15 -22.42 -12.46
CA LEU A 325 13.00 -22.00 -11.68
C LEU A 325 11.95 -23.11 -11.57
N LEU A 326 11.67 -23.79 -12.68
CA LEU A 326 10.75 -24.92 -12.73
C LEU A 326 11.21 -26.04 -11.80
N LYS A 327 12.48 -26.44 -11.93
CA LYS A 327 13.10 -27.45 -11.06
C LYS A 327 13.07 -27.00 -9.60
N GLY A 328 13.39 -25.73 -9.34
CA GLY A 328 13.33 -25.16 -8.00
C GLY A 328 11.94 -25.29 -7.36
N ALA A 329 10.87 -25.01 -8.14
CA ALA A 329 9.48 -25.14 -7.71
C ALA A 329 9.11 -26.61 -7.42
N GLN A 330 9.42 -27.51 -8.33
CA GLN A 330 9.13 -28.96 -8.21
C GLN A 330 9.86 -29.58 -7.00
N ASP A 331 11.17 -29.34 -6.85
CA ASP A 331 11.97 -29.85 -5.73
C ASP A 331 11.43 -29.34 -4.37
N SER A 332 10.93 -28.12 -4.30
CA SER A 332 10.34 -27.56 -3.07
C SER A 332 9.07 -28.29 -2.67
N TRP A 333 8.19 -28.57 -3.63
CA TRP A 333 6.93 -29.27 -3.36
C TRP A 333 7.13 -30.76 -3.11
N ASP A 334 8.09 -31.41 -3.80
CA ASP A 334 8.45 -32.79 -3.52
C ASP A 334 8.92 -32.95 -2.07
N GLY A 335 9.84 -32.07 -1.63
CA GLY A 335 10.32 -32.09 -0.25
C GLY A 335 9.25 -31.75 0.77
N ALA A 336 8.34 -30.80 0.46
CA ALA A 336 7.23 -30.44 1.33
C ALA A 336 6.26 -31.62 1.55
N LEU A 337 5.91 -32.34 0.47
CA LEU A 337 4.99 -33.46 0.56
C LEU A 337 5.64 -34.67 1.25
N GLU A 338 6.88 -35.05 0.88
CA GLU A 338 7.63 -36.16 1.49
C GLU A 338 7.76 -36.02 3.01
N LEU A 339 8.20 -34.82 3.47
CA LEU A 339 8.36 -34.55 4.89
C LEU A 339 7.01 -34.42 5.60
N GLY A 340 6.01 -33.81 4.94
CA GLY A 340 4.68 -33.67 5.48
C GLY A 340 3.91 -34.96 5.69
N GLU A 341 4.03 -35.92 4.77
CA GLU A 341 3.49 -37.28 4.95
C GLU A 341 4.09 -37.98 6.16
N LYS A 342 5.38 -37.77 6.41
CA LYS A 342 6.13 -38.44 7.48
C LYS A 342 5.89 -37.79 8.85
N TYR A 343 5.89 -36.46 8.93
CA TYR A 343 5.93 -35.73 10.20
C TYR A 343 4.71 -34.82 10.44
N GLY A 344 3.88 -34.60 9.42
CA GLY A 344 2.84 -33.56 9.43
C GLY A 344 3.45 -32.18 9.23
N TYR A 345 2.63 -31.15 9.46
CA TYR A 345 3.04 -29.76 9.31
C TYR A 345 2.88 -28.98 10.61
N ARG A 346 3.80 -28.05 10.89
CA ARG A 346 3.75 -27.17 12.05
C ARG A 346 2.70 -26.06 11.90
N ASN A 347 2.34 -25.72 10.66
CA ASN A 347 1.50 -24.58 10.30
C ASN A 347 0.35 -25.02 9.39
N ALA A 348 -0.88 -24.69 9.74
CA ALA A 348 -2.07 -24.98 8.91
C ALA A 348 -2.13 -24.10 7.64
N GLN A 349 -1.63 -22.85 7.72
CA GLN A 349 -1.42 -21.95 6.59
C GLN A 349 -0.03 -21.32 6.72
N ALA A 350 0.70 -21.14 5.61
CA ALA A 350 2.06 -20.64 5.62
C ALA A 350 2.26 -19.34 4.83
N THR A 351 1.54 -19.16 3.73
CA THR A 351 1.82 -18.09 2.76
C THR A 351 0.59 -17.29 2.36
N VAL A 352 0.81 -16.01 2.11
CA VAL A 352 -0.14 -15.05 1.52
C VAL A 352 0.62 -14.10 0.60
N LEU A 353 -0.04 -13.47 -0.37
CA LEU A 353 0.53 -12.30 -1.05
C LEU A 353 -0.14 -11.05 -0.52
N ALA A 354 0.52 -10.42 0.45
CA ALA A 354 0.07 -9.19 1.08
C ALA A 354 0.31 -7.97 0.18
N PRO A 355 -0.41 -6.84 0.40
CA PRO A 355 -0.23 -5.63 -0.40
C PRO A 355 1.19 -5.05 -0.32
N THR A 356 1.89 -5.21 0.80
CA THR A 356 3.24 -4.69 1.08
C THR A 356 3.42 -3.19 0.81
N GLY A 357 2.38 -2.37 0.99
CA GLY A 357 2.43 -0.94 0.67
C GLY A 357 3.53 -0.21 1.43
N THR A 358 3.40 -0.09 2.75
CA THR A 358 4.35 0.64 3.61
C THR A 358 5.70 -0.07 3.69
N ILE A 359 5.72 -1.40 3.88
CA ILE A 359 6.99 -2.15 3.95
C ILE A 359 7.70 -2.23 2.60
N GLY A 360 6.96 -2.17 1.48
CA GLY A 360 7.55 -2.06 0.15
C GLY A 360 8.36 -0.78 -0.02
N LEU A 361 7.83 0.36 0.45
CA LEU A 361 8.58 1.62 0.48
C LEU A 361 9.84 1.53 1.37
N LEU A 362 9.72 0.89 2.55
CA LEU A 362 10.88 0.66 3.43
C LEU A 362 11.94 -0.22 2.77
N MET A 363 11.54 -1.20 1.98
CA MET A 363 12.46 -2.12 1.27
C MET A 363 12.96 -1.55 -0.06
N ASP A 364 12.61 -0.31 -0.41
CA ASP A 364 12.96 0.33 -1.69
C ASP A 364 12.44 -0.46 -2.91
N CYS A 365 11.19 -0.90 -2.84
CA CYS A 365 10.52 -1.61 -3.92
C CYS A 365 9.82 -0.63 -4.86
N ASP A 366 10.04 -0.75 -6.17
CA ASP A 366 9.26 -0.01 -7.17
C ASP A 366 7.82 -0.52 -7.24
N THR A 367 7.60 -1.85 -7.08
CA THR A 367 6.29 -2.47 -7.11
C THR A 367 5.98 -3.22 -5.82
N THR A 368 4.71 -3.28 -5.44
CA THR A 368 4.23 -3.85 -4.18
C THR A 368 3.57 -5.20 -4.40
N GLY A 369 3.82 -6.18 -3.51
CA GLY A 369 3.23 -7.50 -3.62
C GLY A 369 3.43 -8.14 -4.99
N VAL A 370 2.32 -8.59 -5.58
CA VAL A 370 2.24 -9.17 -6.93
C VAL A 370 1.87 -8.12 -7.99
N GLU A 371 1.78 -6.85 -7.61
CA GLU A 371 1.37 -5.78 -8.50
C GLU A 371 2.40 -5.51 -9.61
N PRO A 372 1.96 -5.11 -10.82
CA PRO A 372 2.84 -4.40 -11.75
C PRO A 372 3.13 -3.00 -11.23
N ASP A 373 3.94 -2.22 -11.90
CA ASP A 373 4.04 -0.82 -11.54
C ASP A 373 2.72 -0.08 -11.81
N PHE A 374 2.41 0.88 -10.94
CA PHE A 374 1.24 1.74 -11.08
C PHE A 374 1.39 2.67 -12.30
N ALA A 375 2.54 3.32 -12.39
CA ALA A 375 3.02 4.13 -13.51
C ALA A 375 4.53 4.29 -13.37
N LEU A 376 5.26 4.52 -14.49
CA LEU A 376 6.72 4.71 -14.49
C LEU A 376 7.16 5.90 -13.63
N MET A 377 6.32 6.93 -13.55
CA MET A 377 6.44 8.07 -12.64
C MET A 377 5.21 8.13 -11.77
N LYS A 378 5.39 8.13 -10.47
CA LYS A 378 4.31 8.15 -9.46
C LYS A 378 4.44 9.38 -8.58
N PHE A 379 3.31 9.92 -8.18
CA PHE A 379 3.23 11.00 -7.20
C PHE A 379 2.40 10.53 -6.02
N LYS A 380 3.04 10.47 -4.87
CA LYS A 380 2.39 10.05 -3.63
C LYS A 380 2.08 11.27 -2.80
N LYS A 381 0.80 11.48 -2.49
CA LYS A 381 0.36 12.51 -1.53
C LYS A 381 0.83 12.10 -0.13
N LEU A 382 1.54 12.99 0.54
CA LEU A 382 2.08 12.76 1.87
C LEU A 382 1.04 13.12 2.94
N ALA A 383 1.06 12.40 4.06
CA ALA A 383 0.31 12.79 5.25
C ALA A 383 0.91 14.09 5.80
N GLY A 384 0.16 15.18 5.76
CA GLY A 384 0.64 16.52 6.14
C GLY A 384 0.81 17.48 4.95
N GLY A 385 0.40 17.05 3.76
CA GLY A 385 0.47 17.84 2.52
C GLY A 385 1.71 17.55 1.67
N GLY A 386 1.73 18.11 0.44
CA GLY A 386 2.81 17.89 -0.51
C GLY A 386 2.78 16.55 -1.24
N TYR A 387 3.59 16.44 -2.29
CA TYR A 387 3.72 15.24 -3.11
C TYR A 387 5.17 14.78 -3.17
N MET A 388 5.37 13.48 -3.15
CA MET A 388 6.67 12.86 -3.39
C MET A 388 6.69 12.22 -4.78
N LYS A 389 7.58 12.70 -5.65
CA LYS A 389 7.84 12.13 -6.98
C LYS A 389 8.67 10.85 -6.83
N ILE A 390 8.21 9.75 -7.39
CA ILE A 390 8.86 8.43 -7.36
C ILE A 390 9.03 7.95 -8.79
N ALA A 391 10.28 7.86 -9.28
CA ALA A 391 10.62 7.25 -10.56
C ALA A 391 10.89 5.76 -10.40
N ASN A 392 10.47 4.96 -11.38
CA ASN A 392 10.77 3.53 -11.41
C ASN A 392 12.25 3.29 -11.67
N GLN A 393 12.94 2.66 -10.72
CA GLN A 393 14.37 2.37 -10.79
C GLN A 393 14.71 1.18 -11.71
N SER A 394 13.69 0.44 -12.17
CA SER A 394 13.85 -0.75 -13.00
C SER A 394 13.99 -0.44 -14.50
N ILE A 395 13.73 0.81 -14.93
CA ILE A 395 13.81 1.20 -16.35
C ILE A 395 15.22 0.96 -16.91
N GLY A 396 16.26 1.48 -16.26
CA GLY A 396 17.65 1.31 -16.72
C GLY A 396 18.09 -0.15 -16.82
N PRO A 397 17.96 -0.96 -15.75
CA PRO A 397 18.24 -2.39 -15.83
C PRO A 397 17.44 -3.13 -16.91
N ALA A 398 16.16 -2.78 -17.13
CA ALA A 398 15.33 -3.37 -18.18
C ALA A 398 15.87 -3.07 -19.57
N LEU A 399 16.22 -1.81 -19.86
CA LEU A 399 16.81 -1.41 -21.13
C LEU A 399 18.14 -2.13 -21.39
N ASN A 400 18.98 -2.27 -20.35
CA ASN A 400 20.22 -3.04 -20.46
C ASN A 400 19.95 -4.53 -20.77
N ALA A 401 18.95 -5.15 -20.12
CA ALA A 401 18.56 -6.53 -20.40
C ALA A 401 18.04 -6.73 -21.84
N LEU A 402 17.38 -5.71 -22.41
CA LEU A 402 16.91 -5.67 -23.79
C LEU A 402 18.02 -5.36 -24.81
N GLY A 403 19.24 -5.02 -24.33
CA GLY A 403 20.42 -4.83 -25.18
C GLY A 403 20.63 -3.40 -25.69
N TYR A 404 19.99 -2.40 -25.06
CA TYR A 404 20.27 -0.99 -25.34
C TYR A 404 21.64 -0.60 -24.77
N THR A 405 22.33 0.28 -25.46
CA THR A 405 23.63 0.82 -25.01
C THR A 405 23.42 1.80 -23.85
N GLU A 406 24.45 2.03 -23.04
CA GLU A 406 24.43 2.99 -21.92
C GLU A 406 23.94 4.38 -22.39
N LYS A 407 24.42 4.87 -23.52
CA LYS A 407 23.99 6.16 -24.09
C LYS A 407 22.49 6.17 -24.45
N GLU A 408 21.99 5.12 -25.11
CA GLU A 408 20.57 5.01 -25.46
C GLU A 408 19.71 4.91 -24.21
N THR A 409 20.16 4.16 -23.21
CA THR A 409 19.51 4.04 -21.90
C THR A 409 19.39 5.40 -21.20
N ASP A 410 20.48 6.17 -21.14
CA ASP A 410 20.48 7.52 -20.54
C ASP A 410 19.52 8.47 -21.26
N GLU A 411 19.52 8.47 -22.59
CA GLU A 411 18.61 9.32 -23.37
C GLU A 411 17.15 8.92 -23.20
N ILE A 412 16.83 7.60 -23.12
CA ILE A 412 15.47 7.11 -22.84
C ILE A 412 15.06 7.51 -21.42
N ILE A 413 15.92 7.32 -20.41
CA ILE A 413 15.64 7.70 -19.01
C ILE A 413 15.38 9.20 -18.93
N GLN A 414 16.22 10.02 -19.57
CA GLN A 414 16.04 11.47 -19.60
C GLN A 414 14.71 11.87 -20.28
N TYR A 415 14.30 11.15 -21.32
CA TYR A 415 13.01 11.37 -21.95
C TYR A 415 11.83 11.12 -20.99
N VAL A 416 11.89 10.05 -20.20
CA VAL A 416 10.82 9.68 -19.25
C VAL A 416 10.80 10.59 -18.02
N ILE A 417 11.97 10.81 -17.39
CA ILE A 417 12.08 11.45 -16.07
C ILE A 417 12.32 12.96 -16.19
N GLY A 418 12.91 13.40 -17.29
CA GLY A 418 13.37 14.78 -17.52
C GLY A 418 14.77 15.04 -16.99
N SER A 419 15.30 16.21 -17.32
CA SER A 419 16.60 16.68 -16.84
C SER A 419 16.57 17.15 -15.39
N MET A 420 15.39 17.47 -14.84
CA MET A 420 15.17 18.12 -13.54
C MET A 420 16.00 19.39 -13.34
N SER A 421 16.40 20.05 -14.41
CA SER A 421 17.24 21.24 -14.42
C SER A 421 16.86 22.19 -15.55
N LEU A 422 17.04 23.48 -15.33
CA LEU A 422 16.91 24.52 -16.34
C LEU A 422 18.07 24.51 -17.34
N ASP A 423 19.18 23.85 -17.02
CA ASP A 423 20.36 23.82 -17.88
C ASP A 423 20.11 23.03 -19.16
N GLY A 424 20.33 23.66 -20.30
CA GLY A 424 20.08 23.07 -21.62
C GLY A 424 18.60 23.02 -22.03
N SER A 425 17.68 23.48 -21.17
CA SER A 425 16.25 23.50 -21.47
C SER A 425 15.94 24.45 -22.62
N PRO A 426 15.11 24.02 -23.59
CA PRO A 426 14.65 24.88 -24.67
C PRO A 426 13.69 25.95 -24.11
N PHE A 427 13.82 27.17 -24.58
CA PHE A 427 12.98 28.33 -24.29
C PHE A 427 13.00 28.79 -22.83
N VAL A 428 12.72 27.95 -21.83
CA VAL A 428 12.69 28.28 -20.40
C VAL A 428 14.01 27.80 -19.78
N ASN A 429 14.96 28.71 -19.65
CA ASN A 429 16.29 28.45 -19.08
C ASN A 429 16.79 29.68 -18.30
N ARG A 430 17.91 29.54 -17.59
CA ARG A 430 18.45 30.59 -16.72
C ARG A 430 18.66 31.93 -17.46
N GLU A 431 19.08 31.92 -18.71
CA GLU A 431 19.35 33.15 -19.48
C GLU A 431 18.05 33.87 -19.87
N THR A 432 17.07 33.09 -20.37
CA THR A 432 15.77 33.66 -20.79
C THR A 432 14.97 34.16 -19.59
N LEU A 433 15.01 33.47 -18.46
CA LEU A 433 14.35 33.87 -17.21
C LEU A 433 14.95 35.18 -16.66
N LYS A 434 16.29 35.33 -16.67
CA LYS A 434 16.92 36.62 -16.32
C LYS A 434 16.50 37.75 -17.25
N ALA A 435 16.45 37.49 -18.55
CA ALA A 435 16.01 38.47 -19.52
C ALA A 435 14.55 38.93 -19.31
N LYS A 436 13.75 38.09 -18.67
CA LYS A 436 12.35 38.37 -18.33
C LYS A 436 12.14 38.95 -16.90
N GLY A 437 13.20 39.24 -16.19
CA GLY A 437 13.16 40.01 -14.92
C GLY A 437 13.30 39.18 -13.65
N LEU A 438 13.56 37.86 -13.74
CA LEU A 438 13.89 37.04 -12.58
C LEU A 438 15.36 37.26 -12.19
N ASN A 439 15.65 37.34 -10.89
CA ASN A 439 17.02 37.43 -10.37
C ASN A 439 17.60 36.01 -10.13
N GLU A 440 18.89 35.94 -9.74
CA GLU A 440 19.57 34.65 -9.48
C GLU A 440 18.91 33.88 -8.38
N GLN A 441 18.45 34.52 -7.31
CA GLN A 441 17.83 33.86 -6.17
C GLN A 441 16.47 33.23 -6.58
N ASP A 442 15.68 33.93 -7.38
CA ASP A 442 14.42 33.39 -7.89
C ASP A 442 14.65 32.14 -8.72
N ILE A 443 15.68 32.20 -9.61
CA ILE A 443 16.04 31.10 -10.49
C ILE A 443 16.59 29.90 -9.69
N ASP A 444 17.39 30.15 -8.66
CA ASP A 444 17.91 29.09 -7.78
C ASP A 444 16.78 28.44 -6.96
N ASN A 445 15.80 29.22 -6.49
CA ASN A 445 14.60 28.69 -5.83
C ASN A 445 13.79 27.80 -6.76
N ILE A 446 13.57 28.24 -8.01
CA ILE A 446 12.91 27.45 -9.04
C ILE A 446 13.68 26.14 -9.29
N GLU A 447 14.99 26.23 -9.56
CA GLU A 447 15.86 25.08 -9.81
C GLU A 447 15.76 24.04 -8.69
N ASN A 448 15.80 24.49 -7.44
CA ASN A 448 15.69 23.62 -6.26
C ASN A 448 14.29 22.95 -6.12
N SER A 449 13.25 23.54 -6.71
CA SER A 449 11.88 22.98 -6.65
C SER A 449 11.58 22.00 -7.78
N LEU A 450 12.34 22.02 -8.90
CA LEU A 450 12.11 21.19 -10.07
C LEU A 450 12.10 19.68 -9.80
N PRO A 451 12.98 19.11 -8.92
CA PRO A 451 12.96 17.67 -8.64
C PRO A 451 11.63 17.16 -8.06
N GLY A 452 10.86 18.03 -7.40
CA GLY A 452 9.52 17.70 -6.87
C GLY A 452 8.37 18.10 -7.78
N ALA A 453 8.64 18.83 -8.86
CA ALA A 453 7.60 19.36 -9.72
C ALA A 453 6.99 18.27 -10.63
N PHE A 454 5.68 18.27 -10.70
CA PHE A 454 4.90 17.45 -11.61
C PHE A 454 4.99 17.99 -13.05
N GLU A 455 4.71 19.28 -13.17
CA GLU A 455 4.89 20.08 -14.36
C GLU A 455 5.72 21.32 -14.02
N ILE A 456 6.40 21.86 -15.02
CA ILE A 456 7.28 23.01 -14.84
C ILE A 456 6.57 24.20 -14.17
N GLN A 457 5.29 24.42 -14.47
CA GLN A 457 4.49 25.50 -13.90
C GLN A 457 4.37 25.42 -12.37
N HIS A 458 4.44 24.23 -11.77
CA HIS A 458 4.42 24.05 -10.32
C HIS A 458 5.67 24.58 -9.62
N ALA A 459 6.77 24.79 -10.34
CA ALA A 459 7.97 25.45 -9.86
C ALA A 459 7.93 26.99 -10.08
N PHE A 460 6.91 27.50 -10.79
CA PHE A 460 6.79 28.91 -11.17
C PHE A 460 5.56 29.56 -10.52
N ASN A 461 5.54 29.62 -9.22
CA ASN A 461 4.45 30.23 -8.45
C ASN A 461 4.99 31.12 -7.32
N VAL A 462 4.11 31.88 -6.69
CA VAL A 462 4.46 32.83 -5.63
C VAL A 462 5.17 32.18 -4.45
N PHE A 463 4.86 30.92 -4.14
CA PHE A 463 5.46 30.21 -2.99
C PHE A 463 6.93 29.85 -3.23
N VAL A 464 7.33 29.67 -4.49
CA VAL A 464 8.71 29.36 -4.88
C VAL A 464 9.53 30.65 -5.07
N VAL A 465 8.97 31.64 -5.79
CA VAL A 465 9.72 32.86 -6.13
C VAL A 465 9.50 34.00 -5.14
N GLY A 466 8.45 33.96 -4.31
CA GLY A 466 8.13 34.96 -3.30
C GLY A 466 7.35 36.16 -3.82
N GLU A 467 6.62 36.82 -2.92
CA GLU A 467 5.81 38.02 -3.22
C GLU A 467 6.63 39.22 -3.72
N GLU A 468 7.85 39.39 -3.21
CA GLU A 468 8.76 40.46 -3.66
C GLU A 468 9.07 40.33 -5.16
N THR A 469 9.16 39.12 -5.66
CA THR A 469 9.36 38.84 -7.08
C THR A 469 8.10 39.16 -7.88
N MET A 470 6.91 38.80 -7.39
CA MET A 470 5.63 39.16 -8.02
C MET A 470 5.47 40.68 -8.11
N GLN A 471 5.78 41.40 -7.02
CA GLN A 471 5.76 42.86 -7.01
C GLN A 471 6.77 43.49 -7.98
N ARG A 472 8.00 42.93 -8.07
CA ARG A 472 9.01 43.38 -9.01
C ARG A 472 8.62 43.14 -10.47
N LEU A 473 7.83 42.09 -10.73
CA LEU A 473 7.29 41.76 -12.05
C LEU A 473 5.97 42.51 -12.35
N GLU A 474 5.53 43.41 -11.47
CA GLU A 474 4.28 44.16 -11.58
C GLU A 474 3.02 43.29 -11.66
N ILE A 475 3.03 42.11 -10.96
CA ILE A 475 1.92 41.17 -10.86
C ILE A 475 1.17 41.44 -9.54
N SER A 476 -0.12 41.73 -9.62
CA SER A 476 -0.94 42.01 -8.43
C SER A 476 -1.29 40.73 -7.66
N GLU A 477 -1.64 40.90 -6.37
CA GLU A 477 -2.10 39.78 -5.52
C GLU A 477 -3.35 39.12 -6.08
N GLU A 478 -4.30 39.88 -6.63
CA GLU A 478 -5.49 39.37 -7.29
C GLU A 478 -5.17 38.50 -8.51
N GLU A 479 -4.07 38.80 -9.24
CA GLU A 479 -3.63 38.01 -10.39
C GLU A 479 -2.98 36.70 -9.98
N TYR A 480 -1.98 36.74 -9.05
CA TYR A 480 -1.22 35.52 -8.71
C TYR A 480 -1.97 34.58 -7.76
N THR A 481 -3.08 35.02 -7.15
CA THR A 481 -3.99 34.17 -6.37
C THR A 481 -5.12 33.58 -7.21
N SER A 482 -5.24 34.00 -8.49
CA SER A 482 -6.23 33.41 -9.40
C SER A 482 -5.87 31.96 -9.75
N PHE A 483 -6.90 31.10 -9.80
CA PHE A 483 -6.74 29.69 -10.15
C PHE A 483 -6.07 29.46 -11.52
N ASP A 484 -6.37 30.31 -12.50
CA ASP A 484 -5.81 30.22 -13.85
C ASP A 484 -4.44 30.91 -14.02
N PHE A 485 -3.81 31.35 -12.92
CA PHE A 485 -2.55 32.07 -13.01
C PHE A 485 -1.39 31.16 -13.40
N ASN A 486 -0.69 31.52 -14.47
CA ASN A 486 0.54 30.87 -14.92
C ASN A 486 1.65 31.92 -15.09
N LEU A 487 2.66 31.88 -14.20
CA LEU A 487 3.77 32.82 -14.23
C LEU A 487 4.56 32.74 -15.55
N LEU A 488 4.73 31.57 -16.14
CA LEU A 488 5.44 31.41 -17.42
C LEU A 488 4.71 32.10 -18.57
N GLU A 489 3.38 31.98 -18.64
CA GLU A 489 2.58 32.69 -19.65
C GLU A 489 2.62 34.22 -19.39
N LYS A 490 2.60 34.67 -18.14
CA LYS A 490 2.72 36.06 -17.75
C LYS A 490 4.08 36.65 -18.12
N LEU A 491 5.15 35.84 -18.03
CA LEU A 491 6.48 36.19 -18.52
C LEU A 491 6.58 36.18 -20.06
N GLY A 492 5.50 35.84 -20.76
CA GLY A 492 5.37 35.90 -22.22
C GLY A 492 5.96 34.67 -22.94
N PHE A 493 6.02 33.51 -22.30
CA PHE A 493 6.24 32.24 -22.97
C PHE A 493 4.93 31.73 -23.57
N THR A 494 4.99 31.17 -24.77
CA THR A 494 3.84 30.52 -25.41
C THR A 494 3.59 29.14 -24.83
N LYS A 495 2.37 28.64 -24.88
CA LYS A 495 2.03 27.28 -24.44
C LYS A 495 2.95 26.20 -25.08
N THR A 496 3.26 26.34 -26.36
CA THR A 496 4.17 25.43 -27.06
C THR A 496 5.63 25.47 -26.51
N GLU A 497 6.11 26.64 -26.11
CA GLU A 497 7.43 26.79 -25.50
C GLU A 497 7.46 26.20 -24.10
N ILE A 498 6.41 26.44 -23.32
CA ILE A 498 6.23 25.86 -21.98
C ILE A 498 6.17 24.34 -22.08
N ASP A 499 5.38 23.77 -22.99
CA ASP A 499 5.24 22.33 -23.16
C ASP A 499 6.57 21.65 -23.54
N LYS A 500 7.34 22.27 -24.47
CA LYS A 500 8.66 21.75 -24.82
C LYS A 500 9.67 21.82 -23.67
N ALA A 501 9.64 22.88 -22.89
CA ALA A 501 10.46 23.00 -21.69
C ALA A 501 10.01 22.00 -20.62
N ASN A 502 8.70 21.82 -20.44
CA ASN A 502 8.14 20.85 -19.52
C ASN A 502 8.60 19.42 -19.84
N LYS A 503 8.47 18.99 -21.09
CA LYS A 503 8.94 17.65 -21.53
C LYS A 503 10.45 17.47 -21.35
N PHE A 504 11.24 18.52 -21.48
CA PHE A 504 12.68 18.46 -21.25
C PHE A 504 13.04 18.40 -19.75
N ILE A 505 12.38 19.23 -18.93
CA ILE A 505 12.71 19.39 -17.50
C ILE A 505 12.02 18.34 -16.65
N CYS A 506 10.72 18.14 -16.82
CA CYS A 506 9.89 17.23 -15.99
C CYS A 506 9.76 15.83 -16.61
N GLY A 507 10.18 15.66 -17.88
CA GLY A 507 10.01 14.43 -18.66
C GLY A 507 8.62 14.29 -19.26
N THR A 508 8.45 13.29 -20.10
CA THR A 508 7.15 12.89 -20.69
C THR A 508 6.32 12.04 -19.72
N GLN A 509 6.97 11.46 -18.71
CA GLN A 509 6.41 10.53 -17.73
C GLN A 509 5.90 9.21 -18.36
N THR A 510 6.05 9.05 -19.65
CA THR A 510 5.79 7.82 -20.42
C THR A 510 7.04 7.43 -21.20
N ILE A 511 7.19 6.15 -21.50
CA ILE A 511 8.27 5.65 -22.35
C ILE A 511 7.87 5.62 -23.83
N GLU A 512 6.59 5.77 -24.10
CA GLU A 512 6.05 5.79 -25.47
C GLU A 512 6.62 6.98 -26.25
N GLY A 513 7.19 6.70 -27.44
CA GLY A 513 7.85 7.71 -28.25
C GLY A 513 9.27 8.07 -27.83
N ALA A 514 9.85 7.36 -26.87
CA ALA A 514 11.25 7.55 -26.45
C ALA A 514 12.22 7.27 -27.61
N PRO A 515 13.33 8.03 -27.71
CA PRO A 515 14.31 7.80 -28.78
C PRO A 515 14.89 6.38 -28.67
N TYR A 516 15.22 5.78 -29.81
CA TYR A 516 15.81 4.43 -29.96
C TYR A 516 14.92 3.26 -29.50
N LEU A 517 13.89 3.47 -28.69
CA LEU A 517 13.05 2.41 -28.16
C LEU A 517 12.26 1.73 -29.29
N LYS A 518 12.34 0.40 -29.35
CA LYS A 518 11.65 -0.40 -30.35
C LYS A 518 10.21 -0.68 -29.90
N ASP A 519 9.28 -0.72 -30.85
CA ASP A 519 7.86 -0.99 -30.56
C ASP A 519 7.65 -2.36 -29.87
N GLU A 520 8.48 -3.37 -30.23
CA GLU A 520 8.41 -4.72 -29.64
C GLU A 520 8.75 -4.76 -28.15
N ASP A 521 9.54 -3.79 -27.66
CA ASP A 521 9.98 -3.72 -26.27
C ASP A 521 9.03 -2.90 -25.38
N LEU A 522 8.10 -2.14 -25.95
CA LEU A 522 7.16 -1.28 -25.22
C LEU A 522 6.37 -2.03 -24.15
N SER A 523 5.95 -3.27 -24.42
CA SER A 523 5.15 -4.07 -23.48
C SER A 523 5.84 -4.39 -22.16
N VAL A 524 7.17 -4.35 -22.13
CA VAL A 524 7.97 -4.56 -20.90
C VAL A 524 7.72 -3.45 -19.88
N PHE A 525 7.40 -2.26 -20.36
CA PHE A 525 7.19 -1.04 -19.57
C PHE A 525 5.71 -0.71 -19.34
N ASP A 526 4.79 -1.56 -19.78
CA ASP A 526 3.37 -1.38 -19.51
C ASP A 526 3.09 -1.42 -18.00
N CYS A 527 2.36 -0.42 -17.51
CA CYS A 527 1.99 -0.25 -16.14
C CYS A 527 0.50 -0.54 -15.91
N ALA A 528 0.06 -0.52 -14.65
CA ALA A 528 -1.35 -0.71 -14.32
C ALA A 528 -2.26 0.38 -14.90
N ASN A 529 -1.71 1.61 -15.05
CA ASN A 529 -2.40 2.76 -15.65
C ASN A 529 -1.59 3.34 -16.80
N LYS A 530 -2.24 4.18 -17.60
CA LYS A 530 -1.57 4.99 -18.61
C LYS A 530 -0.54 5.91 -17.96
N CYS A 531 0.63 6.08 -18.55
CA CYS A 531 1.73 6.84 -17.99
C CYS A 531 1.81 8.24 -18.58
N GLY A 532 1.87 9.26 -17.74
CA GLY A 532 1.96 10.64 -18.18
C GLY A 532 0.72 11.11 -18.97
N LYS A 533 0.85 12.28 -19.59
CA LYS A 533 -0.26 12.95 -20.30
C LYS A 533 -0.52 12.36 -21.70
N ASP A 534 0.56 11.89 -22.33
CA ASP A 534 0.54 11.43 -23.74
C ASP A 534 0.58 9.89 -23.85
N GLY A 535 0.66 9.14 -22.75
CA GLY A 535 0.71 7.68 -22.78
C GLY A 535 -0.67 7.06 -23.03
N GLU A 536 -0.68 6.03 -23.88
CA GLU A 536 -1.90 5.30 -24.24
C GLU A 536 -1.90 3.87 -23.72
N ARG A 537 -0.71 3.29 -23.49
CA ARG A 537 -0.52 1.89 -23.10
C ARG A 537 -0.75 1.67 -21.61
N PHE A 538 -1.37 0.55 -21.29
CA PHE A 538 -1.56 0.05 -19.92
C PHE A 538 -1.81 -1.47 -19.96
N ILE A 539 -1.65 -2.14 -18.83
CA ILE A 539 -1.96 -3.56 -18.71
C ILE A 539 -3.48 -3.74 -18.66
N HIS A 540 -4.01 -4.51 -19.63
CA HIS A 540 -5.43 -4.84 -19.65
C HIS A 540 -5.86 -5.56 -18.36
N TYR A 541 -7.09 -5.31 -17.86
CA TYR A 541 -7.56 -5.87 -16.58
C TYR A 541 -7.44 -7.40 -16.51
N MET A 542 -7.64 -8.11 -17.63
CA MET A 542 -7.43 -9.56 -17.67
C MET A 542 -5.96 -9.99 -17.50
N GLY A 543 -4.99 -9.12 -17.78
CA GLY A 543 -3.58 -9.35 -17.46
C GLY A 543 -3.34 -9.44 -15.96
N HIS A 544 -3.99 -8.55 -15.21
CA HIS A 544 -4.00 -8.59 -13.73
C HIS A 544 -4.63 -9.88 -13.21
N VAL A 545 -5.80 -10.27 -13.74
CA VAL A 545 -6.53 -11.48 -13.36
C VAL A 545 -5.71 -12.74 -13.63
N ARG A 546 -5.13 -12.86 -14.83
CA ARG A 546 -4.31 -14.02 -15.23
C ARG A 546 -3.04 -14.14 -14.39
N MET A 547 -2.42 -13.03 -14.01
CA MET A 547 -1.26 -13.05 -13.10
C MET A 547 -1.66 -13.58 -11.71
N MET A 548 -2.80 -13.14 -11.18
CA MET A 548 -3.36 -13.72 -9.94
C MET A 548 -3.63 -15.20 -10.09
N ALA A 549 -4.25 -15.62 -11.20
CA ALA A 549 -4.58 -17.01 -11.47
C ALA A 549 -3.33 -17.90 -11.59
N ALA A 550 -2.21 -17.38 -12.11
CA ALA A 550 -0.95 -18.10 -12.19
C ALA A 550 -0.26 -18.30 -10.81
N ALA A 551 -0.46 -17.37 -9.86
CA ALA A 551 0.08 -17.47 -8.52
C ALA A 551 -0.85 -18.21 -7.54
N GLN A 552 -2.17 -18.11 -7.70
CA GLN A 552 -3.17 -18.62 -6.75
C GLN A 552 -3.06 -20.12 -6.45
N PRO A 553 -2.78 -21.04 -7.41
CA PRO A 553 -2.63 -22.48 -7.13
C PRO A 553 -1.50 -22.81 -6.17
N PHE A 554 -0.62 -21.86 -5.86
CA PHE A 554 0.56 -22.05 -5.01
C PHE A 554 0.48 -21.28 -3.68
N ILE A 555 -0.54 -20.45 -3.45
CA ILE A 555 -0.70 -19.70 -2.20
C ILE A 555 -1.70 -20.40 -1.28
N SER A 556 -1.24 -20.69 -0.05
CA SER A 556 -2.09 -21.37 0.94
C SER A 556 -3.21 -20.46 1.48
N GLY A 557 -2.95 -19.20 1.69
CA GLY A 557 -3.97 -18.17 1.91
C GLY A 557 -4.56 -17.65 0.62
N ALA A 558 -4.48 -16.34 0.38
CA ALA A 558 -4.94 -15.70 -0.85
C ALA A 558 -4.01 -14.55 -1.27
N ILE A 559 -4.45 -13.79 -2.25
CA ILE A 559 -3.67 -12.74 -2.90
C ILE A 559 -4.41 -11.42 -2.75
N SER A 560 -3.74 -10.43 -2.18
CA SER A 560 -4.20 -9.05 -2.24
C SER A 560 -3.67 -8.40 -3.51
N LYS A 561 -4.57 -8.08 -4.42
CA LYS A 561 -4.26 -7.39 -5.65
C LYS A 561 -5.44 -6.54 -6.10
N THR A 562 -5.15 -5.35 -6.56
CA THR A 562 -6.12 -4.50 -7.23
C THR A 562 -6.11 -4.79 -8.74
N VAL A 563 -7.27 -5.04 -9.31
CA VAL A 563 -7.47 -5.07 -10.75
C VAL A 563 -7.81 -3.65 -11.19
N ASN A 564 -6.82 -2.96 -11.78
CA ASN A 564 -7.00 -1.61 -12.28
C ASN A 564 -7.76 -1.64 -13.61
N MET A 565 -8.73 -0.74 -13.75
CA MET A 565 -9.48 -0.53 -14.98
C MET A 565 -9.45 0.96 -15.36
N PRO A 566 -9.38 1.28 -16.66
CA PRO A 566 -9.37 2.66 -17.11
C PRO A 566 -10.73 3.33 -16.88
N HIS A 567 -10.77 4.65 -16.93
CA HIS A 567 -11.99 5.45 -16.71
C HIS A 567 -13.15 5.04 -17.63
N GLU A 568 -12.84 4.70 -18.87
CA GLU A 568 -13.79 4.27 -19.90
C GLU A 568 -14.35 2.86 -19.73
N ALA A 569 -13.85 2.07 -18.76
CA ALA A 569 -14.37 0.73 -18.49
C ALA A 569 -15.85 0.76 -18.13
N THR A 570 -16.60 -0.18 -18.67
CA THR A 570 -18.04 -0.32 -18.51
C THR A 570 -18.41 -1.22 -17.33
N ILE A 571 -19.68 -1.18 -16.93
CA ILE A 571 -20.22 -2.13 -15.93
C ILE A 571 -20.09 -3.58 -16.44
N GLU A 572 -20.30 -3.80 -17.75
CA GLU A 572 -20.17 -5.11 -18.37
C GLU A 572 -18.71 -5.63 -18.29
N ASP A 573 -17.69 -4.77 -18.43
CA ASP A 573 -16.29 -5.17 -18.23
C ASP A 573 -16.05 -5.68 -16.81
N ILE A 574 -16.68 -5.07 -15.81
CA ILE A 574 -16.59 -5.50 -14.41
C ILE A 574 -17.33 -6.83 -14.20
N GLU A 575 -18.54 -7.00 -14.76
CA GLU A 575 -19.28 -8.26 -14.72
C GLU A 575 -18.44 -9.40 -15.30
N ASN A 576 -17.85 -9.18 -16.47
CA ASN A 576 -17.02 -10.16 -17.16
C ASN A 576 -15.73 -10.45 -16.37
N CYS A 577 -15.09 -9.43 -15.83
CA CYS A 577 -13.89 -9.61 -15.00
C CYS A 577 -14.14 -10.49 -13.78
N TYR A 578 -15.24 -10.27 -13.08
CA TYR A 578 -15.63 -11.10 -11.93
C TYR A 578 -16.00 -12.52 -12.35
N PHE A 579 -16.72 -12.68 -13.46
CA PHE A 579 -17.13 -13.97 -13.97
C PHE A 579 -15.95 -14.85 -14.41
N GLU A 580 -15.03 -14.28 -15.20
CA GLU A 580 -13.80 -14.94 -15.62
C GLU A 580 -12.90 -15.33 -14.43
N SER A 581 -12.86 -14.47 -13.41
CA SER A 581 -12.10 -14.74 -12.18
C SER A 581 -12.63 -15.97 -11.42
N ALA A 582 -13.96 -16.17 -11.42
CA ALA A 582 -14.58 -17.38 -10.85
C ALA A 582 -14.10 -18.63 -11.59
N GLY A 583 -14.08 -18.61 -12.93
CA GLY A 583 -13.63 -19.73 -13.75
C GLY A 583 -12.17 -20.09 -13.59
N LEU A 584 -11.30 -19.10 -13.29
CA LEU A 584 -9.86 -19.27 -13.13
C LEU A 584 -9.44 -19.68 -11.70
N GLY A 585 -10.35 -20.00 -10.81
CA GLY A 585 -10.04 -20.48 -9.46
C GLY A 585 -9.43 -19.43 -8.55
N ILE A 586 -9.68 -18.14 -8.79
CA ILE A 586 -9.27 -17.04 -7.90
C ILE A 586 -10.12 -17.08 -6.63
N LYS A 587 -9.51 -16.82 -5.46
CA LYS A 587 -10.23 -16.83 -4.18
C LYS A 587 -10.92 -15.51 -3.87
N ALA A 588 -10.29 -14.39 -4.18
CA ALA A 588 -10.82 -13.05 -3.91
C ALA A 588 -10.33 -12.05 -4.97
N ILE A 589 -11.17 -11.07 -5.31
CA ILE A 589 -10.85 -10.04 -6.29
C ILE A 589 -11.43 -8.70 -5.85
N ALA A 590 -10.66 -7.63 -6.04
CA ALA A 590 -11.08 -6.25 -5.88
C ALA A 590 -10.73 -5.48 -7.17
N ILE A 591 -11.68 -4.67 -7.65
CA ILE A 591 -11.53 -3.86 -8.85
C ILE A 591 -11.43 -2.40 -8.44
N TYR A 592 -10.59 -1.66 -9.13
CA TYR A 592 -10.50 -0.21 -9.03
C TYR A 592 -10.58 0.40 -10.43
N ARG A 593 -11.69 1.03 -10.76
CA ARG A 593 -11.83 1.83 -11.97
C ARG A 593 -11.37 3.26 -11.69
N ASP A 594 -10.57 3.80 -12.57
CA ASP A 594 -10.13 5.19 -12.48
C ASP A 594 -11.33 6.16 -12.40
N GLY A 595 -11.26 7.15 -11.51
CA GLY A 595 -12.37 8.08 -11.23
C GLY A 595 -13.56 7.49 -10.44
N SER A 596 -13.46 6.26 -9.93
CA SER A 596 -14.52 5.67 -9.09
C SER A 596 -14.64 6.34 -7.72
N LYS A 597 -13.58 7.01 -7.23
CA LYS A 597 -13.57 7.81 -6.01
C LYS A 597 -13.15 9.24 -6.30
N ALA A 598 -13.72 10.20 -5.59
CA ALA A 598 -13.40 11.63 -5.74
C ALA A 598 -12.00 11.98 -5.22
N SER A 599 -11.42 11.20 -4.30
CA SER A 599 -10.05 11.41 -3.79
C SER A 599 -9.20 10.16 -3.97
N GLN A 600 -8.05 10.30 -4.65
CA GLN A 600 -7.10 9.21 -4.93
C GLN A 600 -5.75 9.44 -4.24
N PRO A 601 -5.13 8.42 -3.60
CA PRO A 601 -3.84 8.55 -2.91
C PRO A 601 -2.62 8.51 -3.83
N LEU A 602 -2.77 8.05 -5.09
CA LEU A 602 -1.73 7.99 -6.12
C LEU A 602 -2.30 8.52 -7.43
N SER A 603 -1.54 9.35 -8.14
CA SER A 603 -1.89 9.89 -9.45
C SER A 603 -0.80 9.62 -10.47
N ALA A 604 -1.18 9.32 -11.71
CA ALA A 604 -0.29 9.10 -12.84
C ALA A 604 -0.26 10.31 -13.80
N SER A 605 -1.17 11.26 -13.65
CA SER A 605 -1.26 12.48 -14.46
C SER A 605 -1.72 13.69 -13.65
N SER A 606 -1.47 14.89 -14.16
CA SER A 606 -1.94 16.15 -13.56
C SER A 606 -3.44 16.37 -13.73
N ASP A 607 -4.06 15.72 -14.72
CA ASP A 607 -5.49 15.89 -15.01
C ASP A 607 -6.39 15.19 -13.97
N ASP A 608 -5.85 14.27 -13.18
CA ASP A 608 -6.57 13.64 -12.06
C ASP A 608 -6.87 14.62 -10.91
N GLY A 609 -6.31 15.84 -10.95
CA GLY A 609 -6.52 16.93 -9.99
C GLY A 609 -7.39 18.08 -10.50
N GLU A 610 -7.71 18.15 -11.80
CA GLU A 610 -8.43 19.31 -12.38
C GLU A 610 -9.95 19.35 -12.08
N SER A 611 -10.50 18.33 -11.40
CA SER A 611 -11.90 18.39 -10.93
C SER A 611 -12.06 18.90 -9.49
N GLU A 612 -10.97 19.31 -8.82
CA GLU A 612 -11.02 19.81 -7.45
C GLU A 612 -10.78 21.33 -7.44
N GLU A 613 -11.83 22.09 -7.18
CA GLU A 613 -11.73 23.47 -6.70
C GLU A 613 -10.75 23.48 -5.52
N SER A 614 -9.70 24.29 -5.61
CA SER A 614 -8.67 24.43 -4.59
C SER A 614 -9.27 24.78 -3.25
N ASP A 615 -9.10 23.91 -2.25
CA ASP A 615 -9.43 24.22 -0.86
C ASP A 615 -8.56 25.39 -0.38
N PRO A 616 -9.15 26.49 0.10
CA PRO A 616 -8.41 27.61 0.68
C PRO A 616 -7.46 27.21 1.82
N GLN A 617 -7.75 26.12 2.55
CA GLN A 617 -6.86 25.58 3.58
C GLN A 617 -5.63 24.87 3.02
N VAL A 618 -5.70 24.33 1.80
CA VAL A 618 -4.51 23.77 1.10
C VAL A 618 -3.59 24.91 0.68
N SER A 619 -4.15 26.06 0.28
CA SER A 619 -3.37 27.27 0.01
C SER A 619 -2.64 27.76 1.28
N GLU A 620 -3.31 27.79 2.43
CA GLU A 620 -2.74 28.22 3.71
C GLU A 620 -1.68 27.24 4.25
N ILE A 621 -1.82 25.92 3.96
CA ILE A 621 -0.81 24.90 4.30
C ILE A 621 0.39 25.00 3.34
N ILE A 622 0.15 25.25 2.05
CA ILE A 622 1.22 25.47 1.06
C ILE A 622 1.95 26.79 1.35
N GLU A 623 1.24 27.85 1.78
CA GLU A 623 1.85 29.11 2.25
C GLU A 623 2.82 28.88 3.42
N ASN A 624 2.43 28.06 4.40
CA ASN A 624 3.29 27.77 5.56
C ASN A 624 4.46 26.83 5.25
N GLU A 625 4.41 25.99 4.20
CA GLU A 625 5.46 25.02 3.89
C GLU A 625 6.54 25.54 2.91
N SER A 626 6.20 26.47 2.04
CA SER A 626 7.15 27.03 1.06
C SER A 626 8.18 28.00 1.65
N MET A 627 7.93 28.56 2.82
CA MET A 627 8.81 29.52 3.49
C MET A 627 10.02 28.89 4.22
N LEU A 628 10.28 27.59 4.13
CA LEU A 628 11.13 26.84 5.06
C LEU A 628 12.44 26.27 4.51
N MET A 629 12.81 26.57 3.30
CA MET A 629 14.00 26.03 2.69
C MET A 629 15.18 27.01 2.66
N LEU A 630 15.53 27.73 3.72
CA LEU A 630 16.87 28.39 3.79
C LEU A 630 17.18 28.97 5.18
N GLY A 631 18.17 28.44 5.85
CA GLY A 631 18.83 29.10 6.97
C GLY A 631 19.64 28.17 7.87
N ASN A 632 20.92 28.20 7.73
CA ASN A 632 21.84 27.74 8.78
C ASN A 632 21.77 28.73 9.96
N TYR A 633 21.05 28.34 11.02
CA TYR A 633 20.98 29.14 12.24
C TYR A 633 22.18 28.89 13.14
N ALA A 634 22.68 29.95 13.77
CA ALA A 634 23.78 29.86 14.70
C ALA A 634 23.41 29.01 15.93
N PRO A 635 24.33 28.21 16.50
CA PRO A 635 24.08 27.45 17.73
C PRO A 635 23.58 28.37 18.87
N GLY A 636 22.44 27.96 19.49
CA GLY A 636 21.80 28.72 20.58
C GLY A 636 20.56 29.54 20.16
N THR A 637 20.14 29.51 18.91
CA THR A 637 18.86 30.08 18.46
C THR A 637 17.73 29.10 18.79
N SER A 638 16.65 29.57 19.45
CA SER A 638 15.52 28.70 19.81
C SER A 638 14.52 28.57 18.66
N PRO A 639 13.78 27.45 18.57
CA PRO A 639 12.78 27.19 17.53
C PRO A 639 11.61 28.18 17.53
N THR A 640 11.24 28.74 18.67
CA THR A 640 10.09 29.67 18.82
C THR A 640 10.24 30.99 18.07
N LYS A 641 11.45 31.32 17.61
CA LYS A 641 11.72 32.56 16.83
C LYS A 641 11.90 32.31 15.34
N ALA A 642 11.75 31.08 14.86
CA ALA A 642 12.12 30.68 13.52
C ALA A 642 11.03 29.87 12.81
N TYR A 643 9.76 30.21 12.99
CA TYR A 643 8.70 29.52 12.27
C TYR A 643 8.49 30.12 10.89
N ALA A 644 9.00 29.41 9.90
CA ALA A 644 8.53 29.35 8.52
C ALA A 644 9.40 28.35 7.72
N GLY A 645 8.88 27.12 7.30
CA GLY A 645 9.42 26.30 6.25
C GLY A 645 9.73 24.80 6.50
N THR A 646 9.75 23.94 5.48
CA THR A 646 9.52 22.46 5.46
C THR A 646 10.71 21.52 5.71
N THR A 647 11.94 21.93 5.67
CA THR A 647 13.06 21.20 6.28
C THR A 647 13.50 21.96 7.51
N ARG A 648 12.94 21.59 8.65
CA ARG A 648 13.31 22.19 9.93
C ARG A 648 14.79 21.87 10.21
N PRO A 649 15.73 22.83 10.14
CA PRO A 649 17.08 22.57 10.58
C PRO A 649 17.03 22.24 12.07
N ARG A 650 17.84 21.31 12.51
CA ARG A 650 17.95 21.00 13.92
C ARG A 650 18.62 22.15 14.66
N PHE A 651 17.92 22.75 15.59
CA PHE A 651 18.45 23.76 16.49
C PHE A 651 19.27 23.09 17.60
N LEU A 652 20.58 23.21 17.55
CA LEU A 652 21.44 22.62 18.57
C LEU A 652 21.50 23.53 19.79
N LEU A 653 21.34 22.94 20.98
CA LEU A 653 21.58 23.69 22.21
C LEU A 653 23.06 24.03 22.36
N PRO A 654 23.37 25.15 23.04
CA PRO A 654 24.78 25.48 23.39
C PRO A 654 25.37 24.43 24.33
N GLU A 655 26.69 24.22 24.28
CA GLU A 655 27.37 23.24 25.15
C GLU A 655 27.09 23.49 26.65
N ARG A 656 27.09 24.76 27.05
CA ARG A 656 26.69 25.19 28.39
C ARG A 656 25.28 25.78 28.34
N ARG A 657 24.34 25.17 29.03
CA ARG A 657 22.92 25.55 29.04
C ARG A 657 22.32 25.48 30.43
N GLU A 658 21.30 26.28 30.67
CA GLU A 658 20.51 26.27 31.88
C GLU A 658 19.42 25.20 31.80
N GLY A 659 18.84 24.80 32.90
CA GLY A 659 17.75 23.84 33.02
C GLY A 659 17.51 23.52 34.49
N TRP A 660 16.44 22.78 34.75
CA TRP A 660 16.08 22.38 36.08
C TRP A 660 15.99 20.85 36.21
N THR A 661 16.00 20.40 37.48
CA THR A 661 15.84 18.98 37.80
C THR A 661 14.69 18.84 38.78
N GLN A 662 13.68 18.04 38.42
CA GLN A 662 12.55 17.69 39.27
C GLN A 662 12.70 16.24 39.76
N GLU A 663 12.67 16.01 41.06
CA GLU A 663 12.51 14.67 41.65
C GLU A 663 11.02 14.44 41.94
N ALA A 664 10.52 13.26 41.58
CA ALA A 664 9.19 12.78 41.93
C ALA A 664 9.26 11.29 42.28
N ARG A 665 8.21 10.75 42.91
CA ARG A 665 8.06 9.31 43.12
C ARG A 665 6.77 8.82 42.50
N ILE A 666 6.86 7.76 41.69
CA ILE A 666 5.73 7.10 41.06
C ILE A 666 5.65 5.68 41.62
N ALA A 667 4.57 5.32 42.29
CA ALA A 667 4.44 4.01 42.98
C ALA A 667 5.69 3.62 43.82
N GLY A 668 6.30 4.59 44.53
CA GLY A 668 7.49 4.38 45.33
C GLY A 668 8.84 4.38 44.59
N HIS A 669 8.85 4.43 43.27
CA HIS A 669 10.08 4.53 42.44
C HIS A 669 10.46 6.00 42.24
N LYS A 670 11.72 6.34 42.53
CA LYS A 670 12.24 7.69 42.27
C LYS A 670 12.45 7.94 40.82
N VAL A 671 11.88 9.00 40.31
CA VAL A 671 12.05 9.48 38.93
C VAL A 671 12.64 10.89 38.95
N TYR A 672 13.62 11.13 38.11
CA TYR A 672 14.22 12.44 37.89
C TYR A 672 13.93 12.89 36.49
N LEU A 673 13.29 14.04 36.32
CA LEU A 673 13.14 14.76 35.08
C LEU A 673 14.12 15.94 35.05
N ARG A 674 14.99 16.01 34.06
CA ARG A 674 15.91 17.13 33.85
C ARG A 674 15.63 17.80 32.55
N THR A 675 15.80 19.10 32.47
CA THR A 675 15.62 19.90 31.25
C THR A 675 16.94 20.57 30.84
N GLY A 676 17.01 20.93 29.56
CA GLY A 676 17.99 21.85 29.02
C GLY A 676 17.28 22.88 28.16
N GLU A 677 17.60 24.15 28.37
CA GLU A 677 16.92 25.29 27.77
C GLU A 677 17.84 26.09 26.87
N TYR A 678 17.27 26.71 25.83
CA TYR A 678 17.96 27.70 25.03
C TYR A 678 18.13 29.01 25.81
N PRO A 679 18.99 29.93 25.37
CA PRO A 679 19.24 31.19 26.07
C PRO A 679 18.01 32.09 26.27
N ASP A 680 16.95 31.86 25.51
CA ASP A 680 15.68 32.56 25.64
C ASP A 680 14.67 31.87 26.58
N GLY A 681 15.08 30.79 27.23
CA GLY A 681 14.25 30.01 28.15
C GLY A 681 13.37 28.95 27.48
N THR A 682 13.48 28.76 26.16
CA THR A 682 12.73 27.73 25.45
C THR A 682 13.31 26.36 25.75
N LEU A 683 12.44 25.37 26.05
CA LEU A 683 12.84 23.99 26.29
C LEU A 683 13.40 23.34 25.01
N GLY A 684 14.60 22.77 25.07
CA GLY A 684 15.26 22.14 23.95
C GLY A 684 15.63 20.67 24.17
N GLU A 685 15.69 20.22 25.44
CA GLU A 685 15.94 18.81 25.73
C GLU A 685 15.37 18.39 27.09
N VAL A 686 15.09 17.12 27.20
CA VAL A 686 14.64 16.46 28.44
C VAL A 686 15.45 15.19 28.68
N PHE A 687 15.65 14.84 29.95
CA PHE A 687 16.26 13.60 30.40
C PHE A 687 15.37 12.98 31.47
N ILE A 688 15.12 11.69 31.38
CA ILE A 688 14.34 10.95 32.38
C ILE A 688 15.22 9.84 32.93
N ASP A 689 15.39 9.83 34.27
CA ASP A 689 16.11 8.79 34.97
C ASP A 689 15.23 8.18 36.04
N ILE A 690 15.22 6.85 36.16
CA ILE A 690 14.45 6.13 37.16
C ILE A 690 15.38 5.27 38.02
N ALA A 691 15.24 5.35 39.32
CA ALA A 691 16.05 4.61 40.27
C ALA A 691 15.44 3.23 40.56
N LYS A 692 16.30 2.23 40.70
CA LYS A 692 15.96 0.83 41.09
C LYS A 692 15.20 -0.01 40.06
N GLU A 693 15.12 0.43 38.81
CA GLU A 693 14.54 -0.35 37.73
C GLU A 693 15.61 -1.03 36.87
N GLY A 694 15.22 -2.10 36.16
CA GLY A 694 16.11 -2.85 35.31
C GLY A 694 16.61 -2.04 34.09
N ALA A 695 17.71 -2.47 33.51
CA ALA A 695 18.38 -1.78 32.40
C ALA A 695 17.45 -1.50 31.20
N THR A 696 16.46 -2.35 30.96
CA THR A 696 15.51 -2.23 29.83
C THR A 696 14.60 -1.01 29.98
N LEU A 697 13.93 -0.85 31.12
CA LEU A 697 13.02 0.29 31.35
C LEU A 697 13.79 1.61 31.33
N LYS A 698 14.96 1.64 31.96
CA LYS A 698 15.85 2.81 31.95
C LYS A 698 16.31 3.15 30.53
N GLY A 699 16.63 2.16 29.71
CA GLY A 699 17.00 2.33 28.30
C GLY A 699 15.84 2.87 27.46
N VAL A 700 14.62 2.34 27.63
CA VAL A 700 13.41 2.81 26.93
C VAL A 700 13.08 4.27 27.28
N LEU A 701 13.10 4.63 28.59
CA LEU A 701 12.89 6.01 29.02
C LEU A 701 13.98 6.96 28.49
N GLY A 702 15.22 6.50 28.40
CA GLY A 702 16.30 7.25 27.78
C GLY A 702 16.06 7.50 26.28
N CYS A 703 15.66 6.47 25.52
CA CYS A 703 15.30 6.61 24.11
C CYS A 703 14.09 7.53 23.91
N PHE A 704 13.08 7.44 24.76
CA PHE A 704 11.93 8.34 24.76
C PHE A 704 12.34 9.80 24.98
N ALA A 705 13.15 10.06 26.01
CA ALA A 705 13.65 11.39 26.30
C ALA A 705 14.50 11.98 25.15
N ILE A 706 15.29 11.14 24.46
CA ILE A 706 16.06 11.54 23.26
C ILE A 706 15.11 11.88 22.11
N ALA A 707 14.04 11.11 21.90
CA ALA A 707 13.06 11.37 20.83
C ALA A 707 12.34 12.70 21.05
N VAL A 708 11.86 12.95 22.29
CA VAL A 708 11.23 14.24 22.67
C VAL A 708 12.23 15.39 22.48
N SER A 709 13.45 15.24 22.98
CA SER A 709 14.50 16.28 22.85
C SER A 709 14.79 16.62 21.39
N LYS A 710 14.90 15.60 20.53
CA LYS A 710 15.09 15.84 19.09
C LYS A 710 13.89 16.55 18.47
N GLY A 711 12.66 16.14 18.80
CA GLY A 711 11.46 16.81 18.32
C GLY A 711 11.42 18.29 18.71
N LEU A 712 11.68 18.61 19.99
CA LEU A 712 11.81 19.99 20.47
C LEU A 712 12.88 20.77 19.68
N GLN A 713 14.03 20.16 19.41
CA GLN A 713 15.12 20.77 18.63
C GLN A 713 14.79 20.94 17.15
N TYR A 714 13.82 20.19 16.63
CA TYR A 714 13.24 20.39 15.31
C TYR A 714 11.98 21.27 15.33
N GLY A 715 11.66 21.87 16.49
CA GLY A 715 10.58 22.85 16.63
C GLY A 715 9.18 22.23 16.78
N VAL A 716 9.07 20.96 17.16
CA VAL A 716 7.79 20.38 17.59
C VAL A 716 7.37 21.05 18.90
N PRO A 717 6.16 21.63 19.02
CA PRO A 717 5.71 22.24 20.26
C PRO A 717 5.66 21.23 21.42
N LEU A 718 5.94 21.69 22.65
CA LEU A 718 5.83 20.83 23.84
C LEU A 718 4.41 20.30 24.03
N GLU A 719 3.43 21.11 23.71
CA GLU A 719 2.01 20.78 23.79
C GLU A 719 1.66 19.54 22.96
N GLU A 720 2.26 19.36 21.80
CA GLU A 720 2.07 18.20 20.95
C GLU A 720 2.49 16.90 21.64
N PHE A 721 3.61 16.94 22.37
CA PHE A 721 4.04 15.78 23.18
C PHE A 721 3.11 15.56 24.39
N VAL A 722 2.67 16.64 25.05
CA VAL A 722 1.76 16.55 26.19
C VAL A 722 0.42 15.94 25.76
N ASP A 723 -0.18 16.45 24.68
CA ASP A 723 -1.47 15.97 24.17
C ASP A 723 -1.36 14.51 23.67
N THR A 724 -0.26 14.16 23.01
CA THR A 724 -0.02 12.80 22.50
C THR A 724 0.17 11.78 23.61
N PHE A 725 0.89 12.13 24.69
CA PHE A 725 1.26 11.18 25.73
C PHE A 725 0.40 11.25 26.99
N THR A 726 -0.45 12.25 27.14
CA THR A 726 -1.42 12.33 28.24
C THR A 726 -2.38 11.14 28.17
N PHE A 727 -2.64 10.50 29.30
CA PHE A 727 -3.41 9.26 29.45
C PHE A 727 -2.75 7.96 28.94
N GLN A 728 -1.51 7.99 28.45
CA GLN A 728 -0.76 6.76 28.26
C GLN A 728 -0.32 6.20 29.63
N THR A 729 -0.55 4.91 29.84
CA THR A 729 -0.21 4.26 31.12
C THR A 729 0.68 3.05 30.88
N PHE A 730 1.74 2.93 31.67
CA PHE A 730 2.65 1.78 31.70
C PHE A 730 3.15 1.56 33.13
N GLU A 731 3.67 0.40 33.42
CA GLU A 731 4.20 0.08 34.77
C GLU A 731 5.64 0.64 34.92
N PRO A 732 6.02 1.12 36.13
CA PRO A 732 5.20 1.20 37.33
C PRO A 732 4.22 2.38 37.29
N ARG A 733 2.95 2.13 37.66
CA ARG A 733 1.90 3.15 37.73
C ARG A 733 1.40 3.30 39.20
N GLY A 734 1.03 4.49 39.57
CA GLY A 734 0.52 4.77 40.92
C GLY A 734 0.48 6.25 41.23
N MET A 735 0.18 6.58 42.47
CA MET A 735 0.17 7.97 42.95
C MET A 735 1.56 8.58 42.80
N VAL A 736 1.62 9.83 42.32
CA VAL A 736 2.84 10.62 42.22
C VAL A 736 3.00 11.41 43.54
N GLU A 737 4.15 11.24 44.18
CA GLU A 737 4.52 11.97 45.39
C GLU A 737 5.69 12.92 45.06
N GLY A 738 5.70 14.10 45.67
CA GLY A 738 6.79 15.06 45.54
C GLY A 738 6.53 16.26 44.64
N HIS A 739 5.35 16.31 43.98
CA HIS A 739 4.93 17.47 43.18
C HIS A 739 3.41 17.58 43.12
N GLU A 740 2.85 18.77 43.42
CA GLU A 740 1.40 18.99 43.52
C GLU A 740 0.68 18.94 42.12
N ASN A 741 1.39 19.20 41.04
CA ASN A 741 0.84 19.29 39.69
C ASN A 741 1.15 18.08 38.78
N ILE A 742 1.90 17.09 39.22
CA ILE A 742 2.13 15.85 38.49
C ILE A 742 1.07 14.84 38.91
N LYS A 743 0.16 14.49 38.01
CA LYS A 743 -0.92 13.53 38.23
C LYS A 743 -0.59 12.18 37.61
#